data_d9aaedf443725292dfd7ee1dbb54b130
#
_entry.id   d9aaedf443725292dfd7ee1dbb54b130
#
_cell.length_a   1.000
_cell.length_b   1.000
_cell.length_c   1.000
_cell.angle_alpha   90.00
_cell.angle_beta   90.00
_cell.angle_gamma   90.00
#
_symmetry.space_group_name_H-M   'P 1'
#
loop_
_entity.id
_entity.type
_entity.pdbx_description
1 polymer ?
#
loop_
_entity_poly.entity_id
_entity_poly.type
_entity_poly.pdbx_seq_one_letter_code
_entity_poly.pdbx_strand_id
1 'polypeptide(L)'
;MKKNEKKEQTAPHRNNPNVLGLRADVVEQRITDTLETNYMPYAMSVIVSRAIPEIDGFKPSHRKLLYTMYKMGLLNGARTKSANIVGQTMRLNPHGDAAIYDTMVRLSKGYGALLHPFVDSKGNFGKVYSRDMAWAASRYTEAKLSAICTELFRDIDSDTVDFIDNYDNTMKEPALLPTTFPNILVSANQGIAVGMASQLCGFNLGEVCDTTIAYLKNPDCDLTETLLAPDFPTGGEVICDVDALREIYSTGRGGVKVRARWRYDKKENLIEVYEIPYTTTTEAIMDKVAELIKAGKVREITDMRDETDLNGLKLTIDLKRGTDPDKLMQKLMKSTTLQDTMSCNFNVLIAGMPRVMGVRELLDEWCAWRTECVRRRVYFVMSKKKDKLHLLKGLKRILLDIDKAIRIIRETEAEADVVPNLMIGFGIDQVQAEYVAEIKLRNINKEYILKRVEETSALQDEIEDLEDILARPARVKKIIVTELEDVRRKYAEPRRTGIVYGHEVEEYTEEITVDDYAVSVFLSREGYFKKITPASLRMNAEQKYKEGDALAQSFETSNAAEVMFFTDKCQVYKSRLSDFDDTKASALGDYLPARLGMDEGESVVYMVLPGDYRGWMLFFFENGKAAKVELSAYRTTSNRRKLTGAYSDKSPLRTALCLREDCELAVYSTEPRVLVFSTALLGSKTTRATQGVAVLTLKKKFTLDYACPAEATGIANLARYRARSLPAVGALLKAEDSDEKQISLMD
;
A
#
# COMPACT_ATOMS: atom_id res chain seq x y z
N MET A 1 -40.25 -50.21 -2.76
CA MET A 1 -38.84 -49.78 -2.57
C MET A 1 -38.78 -48.99 -1.26
N LYS A 2 -38.25 -49.65 -0.21
CA LYS A 2 -38.11 -49.02 1.12
C LYS A 2 -36.80 -48.22 1.13
N LYS A 3 -36.86 -46.88 1.33
CA LYS A 3 -35.70 -46.05 1.60
C LYS A 3 -35.20 -46.35 3.01
N ASN A 4 -33.96 -46.81 3.11
CA ASN A 4 -33.22 -46.90 4.37
C ASN A 4 -32.86 -45.50 4.83
N GLU A 5 -33.54 -44.97 5.83
CA GLU A 5 -33.08 -43.87 6.65
C GLU A 5 -31.92 -44.36 7.52
N LYS A 6 -30.70 -43.95 7.20
CA LYS A 6 -29.56 -44.08 8.12
C LYS A 6 -29.82 -43.14 9.30
N LYS A 7 -30.10 -43.69 10.45
CA LYS A 7 -30.02 -43.00 11.74
C LYS A 7 -28.58 -42.52 11.92
N GLU A 8 -28.36 -41.22 11.86
CA GLU A 8 -27.14 -40.61 12.36
C GLU A 8 -27.02 -40.92 13.84
N GLN A 9 -25.94 -41.62 14.18
CA GLN A 9 -25.56 -41.85 15.58
C GLN A 9 -25.13 -40.50 16.14
N THR A 10 -25.96 -39.90 16.98
CA THR A 10 -25.56 -38.74 17.80
C THR A 10 -24.44 -39.14 18.72
N ALA A 11 -23.30 -38.41 18.59
CA ALA A 11 -22.17 -38.58 19.51
C ALA A 11 -22.58 -38.31 20.96
N PRO A 12 -21.97 -38.96 21.94
CA PRO A 12 -22.37 -38.80 23.34
C PRO A 12 -22.09 -37.36 23.81
N HIS A 13 -23.12 -36.70 24.31
CA HIS A 13 -23.03 -35.36 24.90
C HIS A 13 -22.05 -35.36 26.08
N ARG A 14 -20.95 -34.63 25.98
CA ARG A 14 -20.06 -34.35 27.09
C ARG A 14 -20.54 -33.12 27.85
N ASN A 15 -21.09 -33.36 29.06
CA ASN A 15 -21.42 -32.28 30.01
C ASN A 15 -20.12 -31.61 30.50
N ASN A 16 -19.82 -30.39 30.06
CA ASN A 16 -18.71 -29.61 30.55
C ASN A 16 -19.24 -28.41 31.34
N PRO A 17 -18.87 -28.20 32.62
CA PRO A 17 -19.26 -26.99 33.35
C PRO A 17 -18.52 -25.79 32.75
N ASN A 18 -19.28 -24.71 32.37
CA ASN A 18 -18.69 -23.47 31.95
C ASN A 18 -18.07 -22.72 33.15
N VAL A 19 -17.41 -21.59 32.87
CA VAL A 19 -16.73 -20.72 33.86
C VAL A 19 -17.66 -20.26 35.01
N LEU A 20 -18.99 -20.32 34.80
CA LEU A 20 -20.00 -19.96 35.80
C LEU A 20 -20.58 -21.19 36.51
N GLY A 21 -20.08 -22.39 36.27
CA GLY A 21 -20.58 -23.62 36.85
C GLY A 21 -21.92 -24.12 36.27
N LEU A 22 -22.41 -23.48 35.19
CA LEU A 22 -23.61 -23.92 34.51
C LEU A 22 -23.30 -25.14 33.62
N ARG A 23 -24.15 -26.15 33.64
CA ARG A 23 -24.06 -27.32 32.74
C ARG A 23 -24.47 -26.86 31.32
N ALA A 24 -23.57 -27.05 30.36
CA ALA A 24 -23.85 -26.84 28.96
C ALA A 24 -23.60 -28.12 28.18
N ASP A 25 -24.45 -28.41 27.22
CA ASP A 25 -24.22 -29.49 26.28
C ASP A 25 -23.14 -29.08 25.27
N VAL A 26 -22.09 -29.90 25.18
CA VAL A 26 -21.04 -29.72 24.18
C VAL A 26 -21.42 -30.47 22.93
N VAL A 27 -21.66 -29.75 21.85
CA VAL A 27 -21.96 -30.29 20.53
C VAL A 27 -20.69 -30.23 19.68
N GLU A 28 -20.26 -31.38 19.15
CA GLU A 28 -19.16 -31.38 18.16
C GLU A 28 -19.69 -30.88 16.81
N GLN A 29 -19.08 -29.83 16.29
CA GLN A 29 -19.40 -29.25 14.98
C GLN A 29 -18.11 -29.14 14.16
N ARG A 30 -18.19 -29.43 12.86
CA ARG A 30 -17.06 -29.22 11.96
C ARG A 30 -16.73 -27.74 11.88
N ILE A 31 -15.46 -27.40 11.85
CA ILE A 31 -15.01 -26.01 11.69
C ILE A 31 -15.53 -25.39 10.39
N THR A 32 -15.65 -26.18 9.31
CA THR A 32 -16.22 -25.76 8.03
C THR A 32 -17.65 -25.26 8.17
N ASP A 33 -18.49 -26.02 8.91
CA ASP A 33 -19.90 -25.68 9.11
C ASP A 33 -20.04 -24.39 9.94
N THR A 34 -19.15 -24.22 10.94
CA THR A 34 -19.07 -22.98 11.73
C THR A 34 -18.65 -21.79 10.88
N LEU A 35 -17.67 -21.98 9.99
CA LEU A 35 -17.23 -20.92 9.06
C LEU A 35 -18.35 -20.55 8.09
N GLU A 36 -19.02 -21.52 7.50
CA GLU A 36 -20.10 -21.25 6.54
C GLU A 36 -21.32 -20.59 7.18
N THR A 37 -21.74 -21.04 8.36
CA THR A 37 -22.98 -20.57 8.99
C THR A 37 -22.81 -19.29 9.81
N ASN A 38 -21.65 -19.05 10.42
CA ASN A 38 -21.44 -17.93 11.34
C ASN A 38 -20.45 -16.89 10.80
N TYR A 39 -19.32 -17.32 10.23
CA TYR A 39 -18.25 -16.41 9.82
C TYR A 39 -18.49 -15.82 8.43
N MET A 40 -18.92 -16.62 7.46
CA MET A 40 -19.16 -16.14 6.10
C MET A 40 -20.24 -15.07 6.02
N PRO A 41 -21.42 -15.20 6.68
CA PRO A 41 -22.41 -14.14 6.70
C PRO A 41 -21.88 -12.83 7.32
N TYR A 42 -21.09 -12.92 8.39
CA TYR A 42 -20.41 -11.76 8.97
C TYR A 42 -19.41 -11.13 7.99
N ALA A 43 -18.53 -11.95 7.39
CA ALA A 43 -17.56 -11.47 6.43
C ALA A 43 -18.25 -10.78 5.22
N MET A 44 -19.28 -11.39 4.66
CA MET A 44 -20.06 -10.82 3.56
C MET A 44 -20.74 -9.51 3.96
N SER A 45 -21.33 -9.43 5.16
CA SER A 45 -21.91 -8.20 5.67
C SER A 45 -20.90 -7.07 5.78
N VAL A 46 -19.68 -7.34 6.28
CA VAL A 46 -18.62 -6.33 6.37
C VAL A 46 -18.15 -5.90 4.98
N ILE A 47 -18.04 -6.81 4.02
CA ILE A 47 -17.63 -6.53 2.65
C ILE A 47 -18.68 -5.65 1.95
N VAL A 48 -19.92 -6.12 1.89
CA VAL A 48 -20.98 -5.51 1.05
C VAL A 48 -21.58 -4.28 1.70
N SER A 49 -21.82 -4.32 3.03
CA SER A 49 -22.62 -3.28 3.69
C SER A 49 -21.77 -2.23 4.43
N ARG A 50 -20.42 -2.33 4.43
CA ARG A 50 -19.59 -1.45 5.25
C ARG A 50 -18.34 -0.93 4.57
N ALA A 51 -17.47 -1.82 4.04
CA ALA A 51 -16.08 -1.48 3.79
C ALA A 51 -15.77 -1.11 2.34
N ILE A 52 -16.37 -1.81 1.37
CA ILE A 52 -16.04 -1.66 -0.04
C ILE A 52 -17.01 -0.66 -0.68
N PRO A 53 -16.53 0.33 -1.47
CA PRO A 53 -17.39 1.26 -2.19
C PRO A 53 -18.06 0.60 -3.39
N GLU A 54 -19.20 1.16 -3.82
CA GLU A 54 -19.86 0.80 -5.06
C GLU A 54 -19.47 1.74 -6.20
N ILE A 55 -20.02 1.50 -7.40
CA ILE A 55 -19.63 2.24 -8.61
C ILE A 55 -19.91 3.75 -8.54
N ASP A 56 -20.82 4.19 -7.70
CA ASP A 56 -21.06 5.61 -7.42
C ASP A 56 -19.96 6.28 -6.58
N GLY A 57 -18.94 5.50 -6.13
CA GLY A 57 -17.82 5.96 -5.32
C GLY A 57 -18.09 6.06 -3.82
N PHE A 58 -19.25 5.60 -3.36
CA PHE A 58 -19.65 5.71 -1.97
C PHE A 58 -19.78 4.36 -1.27
N LYS A 59 -19.45 4.37 0.01
CA LYS A 59 -19.87 3.32 0.95
C LYS A 59 -21.31 3.57 1.39
N PRO A 60 -22.02 2.54 1.88
CA PRO A 60 -23.39 2.72 2.39
C PRO A 60 -23.52 3.84 3.44
N SER A 61 -22.55 3.96 4.37
CA SER A 61 -22.55 5.01 5.39
C SER A 61 -22.44 6.42 4.81
N HIS A 62 -21.61 6.61 3.76
CA HIS A 62 -21.49 7.88 3.04
C HIS A 62 -22.80 8.25 2.35
N ARG A 63 -23.39 7.29 1.63
CA ARG A 63 -24.62 7.48 0.86
C ARG A 63 -25.80 7.84 1.77
N LYS A 64 -25.98 7.11 2.87
CA LYS A 64 -27.03 7.37 3.87
C LYS A 64 -26.92 8.75 4.50
N LEU A 65 -25.70 9.16 4.88
CA LEU A 65 -25.45 10.49 5.43
C LEU A 65 -25.79 11.61 4.42
N LEU A 66 -25.22 11.52 3.21
CA LEU A 66 -25.42 12.53 2.18
C LEU A 66 -26.91 12.62 1.73
N TYR A 67 -27.59 11.46 1.60
CA TYR A 67 -29.00 11.42 1.28
C TYR A 67 -29.87 12.01 2.40
N THR A 68 -29.55 11.73 3.67
CA THR A 68 -30.24 12.39 4.80
C THR A 68 -30.09 13.90 4.73
N MET A 69 -28.87 14.41 4.48
CA MET A 69 -28.64 15.83 4.34
C MET A 69 -29.41 16.44 3.15
N TYR A 70 -29.53 15.70 2.04
CA TYR A 70 -30.34 16.10 0.88
C TYR A 70 -31.83 16.19 1.24
N LYS A 71 -32.38 15.19 1.90
CA LYS A 71 -33.81 15.17 2.34
C LYS A 71 -34.10 16.25 3.38
N MET A 72 -33.11 16.69 4.17
CA MET A 72 -33.22 17.82 5.09
C MET A 72 -33.15 19.19 4.34
N GLY A 73 -33.05 19.21 3.02
CA GLY A 73 -32.96 20.44 2.22
C GLY A 73 -31.64 21.19 2.37
N LEU A 74 -30.58 20.55 2.87
CA LEU A 74 -29.29 21.20 3.17
C LEU A 74 -28.42 21.45 1.92
N LEU A 75 -28.90 21.12 0.72
CA LEU A 75 -28.21 21.48 -0.52
C LEU A 75 -28.31 23.00 -0.78
N ASN A 76 -29.51 23.57 -0.62
CA ASN A 76 -29.80 24.97 -0.86
C ASN A 76 -30.08 25.76 0.44
N GLY A 77 -30.24 25.05 1.56
CA GLY A 77 -30.55 25.59 2.87
C GLY A 77 -29.35 26.17 3.62
N ALA A 78 -29.63 26.74 4.78
CA ALA A 78 -28.60 27.17 5.73
C ALA A 78 -27.95 25.97 6.42
N ARG A 79 -26.70 26.16 6.93
CA ARG A 79 -26.05 25.16 7.77
C ARG A 79 -26.86 24.90 9.05
N THR A 80 -26.87 23.64 9.49
CA THR A 80 -27.44 23.23 10.77
C THR A 80 -26.40 22.57 11.63
N LYS A 81 -26.68 22.39 12.92
CA LYS A 81 -25.77 21.68 13.85
C LYS A 81 -25.51 20.26 13.36
N SER A 82 -24.25 19.85 13.38
CA SER A 82 -23.85 18.50 12.97
C SER A 82 -24.57 17.42 13.79
N ALA A 83 -24.82 17.66 15.08
CA ALA A 83 -25.58 16.74 15.94
C ALA A 83 -27.00 16.49 15.42
N ASN A 84 -27.68 17.49 14.84
CA ASN A 84 -28.99 17.31 14.22
C ASN A 84 -28.92 16.41 12.98
N ILE A 85 -27.94 16.62 12.13
CA ILE A 85 -27.71 15.77 10.94
C ILE A 85 -27.45 14.32 11.35
N VAL A 86 -26.57 14.12 12.34
CA VAL A 86 -26.25 12.79 12.88
C VAL A 86 -27.50 12.10 13.40
N GLY A 87 -28.32 12.80 14.22
CA GLY A 87 -29.56 12.24 14.75
C GLY A 87 -30.57 11.83 13.68
N GLN A 88 -30.72 12.64 12.60
CA GLN A 88 -31.58 12.28 11.48
C GLN A 88 -31.02 11.11 10.66
N THR A 89 -29.69 11.02 10.52
CA THR A 89 -29.03 9.94 9.77
C THR A 89 -29.20 8.58 10.46
N MET A 90 -29.32 8.53 11.78
CA MET A 90 -29.55 7.28 12.53
C MET A 90 -30.83 6.55 12.09
N ARG A 91 -31.80 7.25 11.49
CA ARG A 91 -33.01 6.63 10.94
C ARG A 91 -32.77 5.75 9.71
N LEU A 92 -31.67 6.01 8.98
CA LEU A 92 -31.23 5.19 7.84
C LEU A 92 -30.03 4.31 8.20
N ASN A 93 -29.21 4.77 9.15
CA ASN A 93 -27.96 4.11 9.54
C ASN A 93 -27.99 3.78 11.04
N PRO A 94 -28.35 2.54 11.46
CA PRO A 94 -28.51 2.16 12.85
C PRO A 94 -27.19 1.89 13.55
N HIS A 95 -26.24 2.80 13.43
CA HIS A 95 -24.92 2.74 14.07
C HIS A 95 -24.76 3.89 15.07
N GLY A 96 -23.73 3.81 15.92
CA GLY A 96 -23.44 4.85 16.91
C GLY A 96 -23.23 6.23 16.28
N ASP A 97 -23.69 7.26 16.98
CA ASP A 97 -23.59 8.67 16.58
C ASP A 97 -22.15 9.11 16.27
N ALA A 98 -21.18 8.61 17.01
CA ALA A 98 -19.77 8.86 16.78
C ALA A 98 -19.33 8.40 15.38
N ALA A 99 -19.70 7.20 14.94
CA ALA A 99 -19.33 6.66 13.63
C ALA A 99 -19.94 7.46 12.47
N ILE A 100 -21.19 7.95 12.65
CA ILE A 100 -21.85 8.81 11.67
C ILE A 100 -21.15 10.17 11.61
N TYR A 101 -20.79 10.73 12.77
CA TYR A 101 -20.08 12.00 12.83
C TYR A 101 -18.69 11.92 12.24
N ASP A 102 -17.92 10.86 12.51
CA ASP A 102 -16.62 10.60 11.92
C ASP A 102 -16.70 10.50 10.39
N THR A 103 -17.76 9.88 9.88
CA THR A 103 -18.06 9.84 8.43
C THR A 103 -18.27 11.26 7.88
N MET A 104 -19.05 12.10 8.59
CA MET A 104 -19.28 13.50 8.21
C MET A 104 -17.97 14.30 8.22
N VAL A 105 -17.14 14.11 9.22
CA VAL A 105 -15.82 14.76 9.34
C VAL A 105 -14.97 14.43 8.12
N ARG A 106 -14.85 13.16 7.75
CA ARG A 106 -14.04 12.72 6.59
C ARG A 106 -14.52 13.30 5.27
N LEU A 107 -15.83 13.52 5.10
CA LEU A 107 -16.42 14.12 3.91
C LEU A 107 -16.41 15.66 3.92
N SER A 108 -15.94 16.28 5.01
CA SER A 108 -16.01 17.73 5.21
C SER A 108 -14.83 18.49 4.62
N LYS A 109 -15.12 19.73 4.18
CA LYS A 109 -14.11 20.70 3.75
C LYS A 109 -13.10 21.02 4.85
N GLY A 110 -13.56 21.10 6.10
CA GLY A 110 -12.71 21.46 7.24
C GLY A 110 -11.62 20.46 7.53
N TYR A 111 -11.89 19.17 7.35
CA TYR A 111 -10.93 18.07 7.56
C TYR A 111 -9.89 17.96 6.44
N GLY A 112 -10.30 18.21 5.19
CA GLY A 112 -9.38 18.25 4.05
C GLY A 112 -8.91 16.88 3.55
N ALA A 113 -9.71 15.82 3.70
CA ALA A 113 -9.40 14.49 3.18
C ALA A 113 -9.76 14.26 1.71
N LEU A 114 -10.52 15.17 1.11
CA LEU A 114 -11.01 15.06 -0.27
C LEU A 114 -10.64 16.31 -1.07
N LEU A 115 -10.32 16.14 -2.35
CA LEU A 115 -10.14 17.25 -3.29
C LEU A 115 -11.46 18.04 -3.45
N HIS A 116 -12.56 17.31 -3.59
CA HIS A 116 -13.91 17.87 -3.69
C HIS A 116 -14.77 17.39 -2.50
N PRO A 117 -14.73 18.10 -1.35
CA PRO A 117 -15.50 17.71 -0.17
C PRO A 117 -16.99 17.87 -0.41
N PHE A 118 -17.78 16.90 0.06
CA PHE A 118 -19.24 16.88 -0.08
C PHE A 118 -19.97 17.64 1.03
N VAL A 119 -19.31 17.85 2.17
CA VAL A 119 -19.86 18.56 3.33
C VAL A 119 -19.18 19.90 3.48
N ASP A 120 -19.95 20.97 3.29
CA ASP A 120 -19.54 22.35 3.59
C ASP A 120 -19.70 22.59 5.09
N SER A 121 -18.58 22.71 5.79
CA SER A 121 -18.43 22.65 7.23
C SER A 121 -18.06 24.01 7.84
N LYS A 122 -18.55 24.28 9.06
CA LYS A 122 -18.18 25.45 9.88
C LYS A 122 -17.86 25.00 11.30
N GLY A 123 -16.73 25.46 11.82
CA GLY A 123 -16.18 25.05 13.11
C GLY A 123 -14.94 24.19 12.95
N ASN A 124 -14.46 23.61 14.05
CA ASN A 124 -13.26 22.76 14.04
C ASN A 124 -13.63 21.32 13.66
N PHE A 125 -13.22 20.90 12.46
CA PHE A 125 -13.36 19.54 11.93
C PHE A 125 -12.03 18.78 11.95
N GLY A 126 -10.99 19.25 12.65
CA GLY A 126 -9.67 18.65 12.64
C GLY A 126 -8.94 18.84 11.31
N LYS A 127 -7.85 18.11 11.12
CA LYS A 127 -7.06 18.10 9.88
C LYS A 127 -6.57 16.69 9.56
N VAL A 128 -6.67 16.28 8.29
CA VAL A 128 -6.26 14.95 7.82
C VAL A 128 -4.76 14.69 8.02
N TYR A 129 -3.95 15.73 7.94
CA TYR A 129 -2.48 15.66 8.05
C TYR A 129 -1.96 15.75 9.50
N SER A 130 -2.84 15.82 10.50
CA SER A 130 -2.44 15.86 11.92
C SER A 130 -3.30 14.93 12.76
N ARG A 131 -2.63 14.12 13.57
CA ARG A 131 -3.25 13.24 14.59
C ARG A 131 -3.75 14.04 15.80
N ASP A 132 -3.05 15.10 16.14
CA ASP A 132 -3.28 15.89 17.37
C ASP A 132 -4.32 16.99 17.17
N MET A 133 -4.59 17.39 15.92
CA MET A 133 -5.67 18.32 15.56
C MET A 133 -7.02 17.59 15.48
N ALA A 134 -7.56 17.16 16.63
CA ALA A 134 -8.84 16.50 16.70
C ALA A 134 -10.01 17.46 16.41
N TRP A 135 -11.11 16.92 15.90
CA TRP A 135 -12.34 17.66 15.66
C TRP A 135 -13.14 17.90 16.93
N ALA A 136 -13.87 19.00 16.93
CA ALA A 136 -14.79 19.34 18.04
C ALA A 136 -16.03 18.44 18.03
N ALA A 137 -16.68 18.29 19.18
CA ALA A 137 -17.94 17.53 19.29
C ALA A 137 -19.03 18.10 18.35
N SER A 138 -19.91 17.23 17.83
CA SER A 138 -20.93 17.53 16.83
C SER A 138 -21.90 18.66 17.22
N ARG A 139 -22.07 18.92 18.51
CA ARG A 139 -22.89 20.02 19.03
C ARG A 139 -22.29 21.41 18.79
N TYR A 140 -20.99 21.52 18.57
CA TYR A 140 -20.29 22.79 18.34
C TYR A 140 -20.11 23.11 16.86
N THR A 141 -20.18 22.11 15.98
CA THR A 141 -19.96 22.27 14.53
C THR A 141 -21.26 22.40 13.76
N GLU A 142 -21.18 22.98 12.59
CA GLU A 142 -22.32 23.15 11.67
C GLU A 142 -21.94 22.67 10.27
N ALA A 143 -22.90 22.12 9.56
CA ALA A 143 -22.67 21.55 8.24
C ALA A 143 -23.89 21.75 7.30
N LYS A 144 -23.62 21.72 6.00
CA LYS A 144 -24.57 21.56 4.90
C LYS A 144 -23.90 20.82 3.75
N LEU A 145 -24.65 20.49 2.71
CA LEU A 145 -24.07 19.92 1.49
C LEU A 145 -23.29 20.98 0.71
N SER A 146 -22.17 20.59 0.12
CA SER A 146 -21.39 21.42 -0.81
C SER A 146 -22.11 21.49 -2.17
N ALA A 147 -21.80 22.54 -2.96
CA ALA A 147 -22.42 22.76 -4.27
C ALA A 147 -22.27 21.58 -5.24
N ILE A 148 -21.14 20.89 -5.19
CA ILE A 148 -20.89 19.70 -6.03
C ILE A 148 -21.91 18.57 -5.79
N CYS A 149 -22.54 18.52 -4.63
CA CYS A 149 -23.57 17.52 -4.34
C CYS A 149 -24.82 17.65 -5.25
N THR A 150 -25.00 18.78 -5.93
CA THR A 150 -25.99 18.91 -7.02
C THR A 150 -25.76 17.83 -8.08
N GLU A 151 -24.52 17.50 -8.36
CA GLU A 151 -24.13 16.51 -9.36
C GLU A 151 -24.26 15.05 -8.87
N LEU A 152 -24.36 14.86 -7.54
CA LEU A 152 -24.65 13.55 -6.95
C LEU A 152 -26.15 13.22 -6.93
N PHE A 153 -26.99 14.24 -6.74
CA PHE A 153 -28.44 14.10 -6.57
C PHE A 153 -29.24 14.56 -7.79
N ARG A 154 -28.55 14.91 -8.90
CA ARG A 154 -29.22 15.37 -10.11
C ARG A 154 -30.23 14.34 -10.58
N ASP A 155 -31.48 14.79 -10.71
CA ASP A 155 -32.60 13.99 -11.19
C ASP A 155 -32.97 12.75 -10.34
N ILE A 156 -32.55 12.69 -9.07
CA ILE A 156 -32.85 11.55 -8.18
C ILE A 156 -34.36 11.32 -8.00
N ASP A 157 -35.14 12.38 -8.06
CA ASP A 157 -36.62 12.33 -7.96
C ASP A 157 -37.28 11.98 -9.31
N SER A 158 -36.49 11.68 -10.37
CA SER A 158 -36.96 11.32 -11.72
C SER A 158 -36.79 9.83 -12.02
N ASP A 159 -36.94 8.99 -11.02
CA ASP A 159 -36.82 7.52 -11.12
C ASP A 159 -35.52 7.04 -11.75
N THR A 160 -34.43 7.77 -11.52
CA THR A 160 -33.09 7.48 -12.10
C THR A 160 -32.40 6.31 -11.45
N VAL A 161 -32.72 6.00 -10.21
CA VAL A 161 -32.09 4.95 -9.38
C VAL A 161 -33.13 4.15 -8.63
N ASP A 162 -32.77 2.95 -8.20
CA ASP A 162 -33.63 2.11 -7.37
C ASP A 162 -33.58 2.57 -5.92
N PHE A 163 -34.73 2.48 -5.26
CA PHE A 163 -34.92 2.72 -3.84
C PHE A 163 -35.20 1.42 -3.12
N ILE A 164 -34.43 1.15 -2.09
CA ILE A 164 -34.57 -0.01 -1.20
C ILE A 164 -35.13 0.41 0.16
N ASP A 165 -35.73 -0.52 0.88
CA ASP A 165 -36.17 -0.27 2.23
C ASP A 165 -34.97 -0.16 3.18
N ASN A 166 -35.07 0.74 4.17
CA ASN A 166 -34.05 0.86 5.23
C ASN A 166 -34.13 -0.36 6.18
N TYR A 167 -33.29 -0.41 7.19
CA TYR A 167 -33.15 -1.55 8.10
C TYR A 167 -34.40 -1.97 8.87
N ASP A 168 -35.40 -1.07 9.05
CA ASP A 168 -36.66 -1.31 9.75
C ASP A 168 -37.89 -1.20 8.85
N ASN A 169 -37.75 -1.08 7.55
CA ASN A 169 -38.77 -0.95 6.51
C ASN A 169 -39.69 0.26 6.70
N THR A 170 -39.25 1.29 7.44
CA THR A 170 -40.04 2.51 7.69
C THR A 170 -39.78 3.60 6.66
N MET A 171 -38.64 3.55 5.98
CA MET A 171 -38.21 4.56 5.02
C MET A 171 -37.54 3.89 3.81
N LYS A 172 -37.46 4.65 2.71
CA LYS A 172 -36.71 4.22 1.53
C LYS A 172 -35.44 5.03 1.37
N GLU A 173 -34.38 4.35 0.94
CA GLU A 173 -33.09 4.95 0.64
C GLU A 173 -32.61 4.55 -0.78
N PRO A 174 -31.83 5.38 -1.48
CA PRO A 174 -31.33 5.05 -2.80
C PRO A 174 -30.27 3.93 -2.69
N ALA A 175 -30.39 2.92 -3.55
CA ALA A 175 -29.37 1.87 -3.64
C ALA A 175 -28.02 2.45 -4.08
N LEU A 176 -28.02 3.32 -5.10
CA LEU A 176 -26.87 4.06 -5.60
C LEU A 176 -27.26 5.52 -5.84
N LEU A 177 -26.28 6.43 -5.91
CA LEU A 177 -26.53 7.83 -6.29
C LEU A 177 -26.32 8.04 -7.79
N PRO A 178 -27.16 8.84 -8.48
CA PRO A 178 -27.10 9.07 -9.92
C PRO A 178 -25.99 10.07 -10.30
N THR A 179 -24.75 9.78 -9.91
CA THR A 179 -23.62 10.69 -10.10
C THR A 179 -23.40 11.06 -11.57
N THR A 180 -23.22 12.35 -11.86
CA THR A 180 -23.00 12.86 -13.23
C THR A 180 -21.54 12.78 -13.68
N PHE A 181 -20.63 12.37 -12.79
CA PHE A 181 -19.21 12.13 -13.05
C PHE A 181 -18.74 10.87 -12.30
N PRO A 182 -17.67 10.19 -12.76
CA PRO A 182 -17.17 8.97 -12.12
C PRO A 182 -16.51 9.28 -10.78
N ASN A 183 -17.32 9.49 -9.74
CA ASN A 183 -16.85 9.83 -8.41
C ASN A 183 -15.94 8.76 -7.80
N ILE A 184 -16.09 7.50 -8.21
CA ILE A 184 -15.23 6.39 -7.80
C ILE A 184 -13.73 6.64 -8.12
N LEU A 185 -13.43 7.43 -9.16
CA LEU A 185 -12.08 7.81 -9.54
C LEU A 185 -11.65 9.17 -8.95
N VAL A 186 -12.61 10.03 -8.57
CA VAL A 186 -12.31 11.38 -8.03
C VAL A 186 -12.03 11.33 -6.53
N SER A 187 -12.82 10.57 -5.80
CA SER A 187 -12.75 10.54 -4.34
C SER A 187 -11.90 9.38 -3.84
N ALA A 188 -10.79 9.69 -3.17
CA ALA A 188 -10.00 8.69 -2.48
C ALA A 188 -10.85 7.92 -1.47
N ASN A 189 -10.71 6.60 -1.46
CA ASN A 189 -11.47 5.72 -0.57
C ASN A 189 -10.59 4.61 -0.04
N GLN A 190 -10.64 4.39 1.27
CA GLN A 190 -9.96 3.30 1.94
C GLN A 190 -10.96 2.47 2.72
N GLY A 191 -10.98 1.16 2.49
CA GLY A 191 -11.84 0.22 3.19
C GLY A 191 -11.10 -1.03 3.59
N ILE A 192 -11.28 -1.46 4.83
CA ILE A 192 -10.71 -2.71 5.34
C ILE A 192 -11.88 -3.62 5.68
N ALA A 193 -12.00 -4.71 4.93
CA ALA A 193 -12.99 -5.74 5.11
C ALA A 193 -12.34 -7.02 5.66
N VAL A 194 -13.15 -8.05 5.80
CA VAL A 194 -12.65 -9.39 6.19
C VAL A 194 -12.10 -10.09 4.95
N GLY A 195 -10.81 -10.42 4.96
CA GLY A 195 -10.15 -11.13 3.87
C GLY A 195 -9.84 -10.28 2.64
N MET A 196 -10.25 -9.01 2.59
CA MET A 196 -9.96 -8.11 1.50
C MET A 196 -9.95 -6.64 1.94
N ALA A 197 -9.33 -5.81 1.13
CA ALA A 197 -9.29 -4.36 1.33
C ALA A 197 -9.57 -3.64 0.01
N SER A 198 -10.01 -2.39 0.11
CA SER A 198 -10.12 -1.46 -1.00
C SER A 198 -9.27 -0.23 -0.70
N GLN A 199 -8.45 0.18 -1.65
CA GLN A 199 -7.69 1.41 -1.56
C GLN A 199 -7.65 2.10 -2.93
N LEU A 200 -8.52 3.08 -3.08
CA LEU A 200 -8.63 3.91 -4.26
C LEU A 200 -7.90 5.23 -4.00
N CYS A 201 -6.96 5.56 -4.86
CA CYS A 201 -6.40 6.91 -4.90
C CYS A 201 -7.37 7.83 -5.66
N GLY A 202 -7.45 9.09 -5.24
CA GLY A 202 -8.22 10.09 -5.96
C GLY A 202 -7.43 10.64 -7.15
N PHE A 203 -8.17 11.06 -8.20
CA PHE A 203 -7.62 11.75 -9.35
C PHE A 203 -8.25 13.12 -9.50
N ASN A 204 -7.59 14.00 -10.25
CA ASN A 204 -8.13 15.32 -10.53
C ASN A 204 -9.46 15.24 -11.29
N LEU A 205 -10.48 15.98 -10.84
CA LEU A 205 -11.82 15.94 -11.43
C LEU A 205 -11.82 16.34 -12.92
N GLY A 206 -11.03 17.35 -13.29
CA GLY A 206 -10.91 17.80 -14.68
C GLY A 206 -10.34 16.69 -15.56
N GLU A 207 -9.25 16.03 -15.12
CA GLU A 207 -8.63 14.91 -15.83
C GLU A 207 -9.58 13.71 -15.94
N VAL A 208 -10.32 13.37 -14.87
CA VAL A 208 -11.32 12.29 -14.89
C VAL A 208 -12.43 12.58 -15.89
N CYS A 209 -12.95 13.83 -15.95
CA CYS A 209 -13.95 14.22 -16.94
C CYS A 209 -13.40 14.11 -18.37
N ASP A 210 -12.19 14.64 -18.63
CA ASP A 210 -11.54 14.58 -19.95
C ASP A 210 -11.29 13.13 -20.39
N THR A 211 -10.80 12.30 -19.47
CA THR A 211 -10.57 10.87 -19.72
C THR A 211 -11.86 10.12 -20.03
N THR A 212 -12.93 10.40 -19.28
CA THR A 212 -14.23 9.77 -19.51
C THR A 212 -14.81 10.18 -20.87
N ILE A 213 -14.66 11.47 -21.24
CA ILE A 213 -15.09 11.97 -22.55
C ILE A 213 -14.28 11.33 -23.69
N ALA A 214 -12.95 11.22 -23.50
CA ALA A 214 -12.08 10.55 -24.48
C ALA A 214 -12.46 9.07 -24.63
N TYR A 215 -12.68 8.38 -23.52
CA TYR A 215 -13.13 6.99 -23.47
C TYR A 215 -14.48 6.76 -24.16
N LEU A 216 -15.47 7.63 -23.91
CA LEU A 216 -16.78 7.55 -24.58
C LEU A 216 -16.68 7.75 -26.10
N LYS A 217 -15.72 8.56 -26.58
CA LYS A 217 -15.45 8.75 -28.00
C LYS A 217 -14.70 7.57 -28.63
N ASN A 218 -13.67 7.09 -27.93
CA ASN A 218 -12.84 5.97 -28.35
C ASN A 218 -12.47 5.10 -27.12
N PRO A 219 -13.10 3.92 -26.96
CA PRO A 219 -12.80 3.02 -25.83
C PRO A 219 -11.35 2.50 -25.79
N ASP A 220 -10.63 2.55 -26.91
CA ASP A 220 -9.23 2.09 -27.01
C ASP A 220 -8.21 3.23 -26.80
N CYS A 221 -8.62 4.42 -26.37
CA CYS A 221 -7.72 5.55 -26.10
C CYS A 221 -6.67 5.21 -25.03
N ASP A 222 -5.48 5.81 -25.11
CA ASP A 222 -4.49 5.74 -24.02
C ASP A 222 -4.94 6.64 -22.86
N LEU A 223 -5.30 6.01 -21.74
CA LEU A 223 -5.79 6.74 -20.58
C LEU A 223 -4.70 7.62 -19.95
N THR A 224 -3.43 7.30 -20.14
CA THR A 224 -2.31 8.08 -19.56
C THR A 224 -2.13 9.44 -20.22
N GLU A 225 -2.71 9.69 -21.40
CA GLU A 225 -2.67 11.00 -22.05
C GLU A 225 -3.55 12.04 -21.33
N THR A 226 -4.64 11.61 -20.71
CA THR A 226 -5.63 12.50 -20.07
C THR A 226 -5.70 12.33 -18.56
N LEU A 227 -5.40 11.15 -18.02
CA LEU A 227 -5.30 10.86 -16.60
C LEU A 227 -3.82 10.75 -16.23
N LEU A 228 -3.23 11.85 -15.79
CA LEU A 228 -1.78 11.96 -15.68
C LEU A 228 -1.20 11.18 -14.52
N ALA A 229 -1.77 11.33 -13.33
CA ALA A 229 -1.39 10.63 -12.10
C ALA A 229 -2.45 10.86 -11.00
N PRO A 230 -2.43 10.13 -9.88
CA PRO A 230 -3.22 10.47 -8.70
C PRO A 230 -2.99 11.91 -8.24
N ASP A 231 -4.05 12.54 -7.70
CA ASP A 231 -4.01 13.88 -7.13
C ASP A 231 -4.50 13.81 -5.67
N PHE A 232 -3.78 14.44 -4.75
CA PHE A 232 -4.03 14.31 -3.32
C PHE A 232 -4.37 15.67 -2.68
N PRO A 233 -5.32 15.70 -1.74
CA PRO A 233 -5.73 16.94 -1.08
C PRO A 233 -4.63 17.57 -0.21
N THR A 234 -3.63 16.79 0.23
CA THR A 234 -2.47 17.28 0.98
C THR A 234 -1.35 17.83 0.09
N GLY A 235 -1.49 17.78 -1.24
CA GLY A 235 -0.46 18.19 -2.17
C GLY A 235 0.69 17.19 -2.29
N GLY A 236 1.92 17.67 -2.20
CA GLY A 236 3.12 16.87 -2.42
C GLY A 236 3.47 16.68 -3.89
N GLU A 237 4.35 15.76 -4.19
CA GLU A 237 4.79 15.41 -5.55
C GLU A 237 4.72 13.91 -5.78
N VAL A 238 4.06 13.51 -6.85
CA VAL A 238 4.07 12.12 -7.33
C VAL A 238 5.34 11.90 -8.14
N ILE A 239 6.11 10.87 -7.78
CA ILE A 239 7.21 10.38 -8.60
C ILE A 239 6.59 9.47 -9.67
N CYS A 240 6.43 10.03 -10.87
CA CYS A 240 5.75 9.39 -11.98
C CYS A 240 6.65 8.35 -12.64
N ASP A 241 6.21 7.11 -12.57
CA ASP A 241 6.67 5.99 -13.39
C ASP A 241 5.49 5.60 -14.29
N VAL A 242 5.60 5.89 -15.58
CA VAL A 242 4.52 5.71 -16.56
C VAL A 242 4.13 4.24 -16.70
N ASP A 243 5.10 3.31 -16.61
CA ASP A 243 4.83 1.88 -16.73
C ASP A 243 4.10 1.36 -15.48
N ALA A 244 4.50 1.82 -14.30
CA ALA A 244 3.78 1.51 -13.05
C ALA A 244 2.36 2.08 -13.06
N LEU A 245 2.14 3.28 -13.62
CA LEU A 245 0.78 3.83 -13.78
C LEU A 245 -0.05 3.03 -14.76
N ARG A 246 0.51 2.59 -15.89
CA ARG A 246 -0.18 1.72 -16.85
C ARG A 246 -0.59 0.39 -16.22
N GLU A 247 0.26 -0.18 -15.36
CA GLU A 247 -0.08 -1.38 -14.60
C GLU A 247 -1.26 -1.13 -13.66
N ILE A 248 -1.26 -0.02 -12.90
CA ILE A 248 -2.38 0.37 -12.04
C ILE A 248 -3.65 0.58 -12.86
N TYR A 249 -3.57 1.26 -14.01
CA TYR A 249 -4.74 1.56 -14.85
C TYR A 249 -5.31 0.31 -15.51
N SER A 250 -4.50 -0.71 -15.74
CA SER A 250 -4.96 -1.98 -16.32
C SER A 250 -5.45 -2.99 -15.29
N THR A 251 -4.80 -3.06 -14.12
CA THR A 251 -5.05 -4.12 -13.12
C THR A 251 -5.76 -3.64 -11.85
N GLY A 252 -5.80 -2.33 -11.60
CA GLY A 252 -6.27 -1.75 -10.34
C GLY A 252 -5.32 -1.98 -9.15
N ARG A 253 -4.10 -2.50 -9.38
CA ARG A 253 -3.11 -2.79 -8.34
C ARG A 253 -1.78 -2.16 -8.66
N GLY A 254 -1.06 -1.76 -7.61
CA GLY A 254 0.27 -1.19 -7.72
C GLY A 254 0.58 -0.22 -6.60
N GLY A 255 1.58 0.61 -6.79
CA GLY A 255 1.98 1.62 -5.80
C GLY A 255 2.48 2.89 -6.48
N VAL A 256 2.09 4.03 -5.95
CA VAL A 256 2.51 5.35 -6.40
C VAL A 256 3.36 5.99 -5.33
N LYS A 257 4.61 6.34 -5.65
CA LYS A 257 5.49 7.06 -4.72
C LYS A 257 5.09 8.53 -4.65
N VAL A 258 4.91 9.03 -3.45
CA VAL A 258 4.59 10.44 -3.17
C VAL A 258 5.62 10.99 -2.20
N ARG A 259 6.12 12.19 -2.46
CA ARG A 259 7.06 12.89 -1.59
C ARG A 259 6.55 14.25 -1.16
N ALA A 260 7.06 14.71 -0.01
CA ALA A 260 6.78 16.02 0.55
C ALA A 260 7.35 17.14 -0.32
N ARG A 261 6.71 18.31 -0.26
CA ARG A 261 7.27 19.56 -0.76
C ARG A 261 7.86 20.39 0.35
N TRP A 262 9.02 20.96 0.09
CA TRP A 262 9.78 21.73 1.05
C TRP A 262 10.51 22.89 0.39
N ARG A 263 10.96 23.82 1.22
CA ARG A 263 11.81 24.94 0.81
C ARG A 263 12.85 25.22 1.87
N TYR A 264 13.99 25.75 1.48
CA TYR A 264 15.05 26.17 2.39
C TYR A 264 15.06 27.68 2.58
N ASP A 265 14.93 28.12 3.84
CA ASP A 265 15.13 29.51 4.20
C ASP A 265 16.59 29.73 4.62
N LYS A 266 17.34 30.44 3.73
CA LYS A 266 18.76 30.74 3.95
C LYS A 266 19.00 31.70 5.12
N LYS A 267 18.04 32.59 5.47
CA LYS A 267 18.22 33.59 6.49
C LYS A 267 18.14 32.96 7.88
N GLU A 268 17.14 32.14 8.07
CA GLU A 268 16.89 31.44 9.34
C GLU A 268 17.65 30.10 9.43
N ASN A 269 18.27 29.63 8.33
CA ASN A 269 18.96 28.34 8.21
C ASN A 269 18.07 27.17 8.61
N LEU A 270 16.85 27.13 8.05
CA LEU A 270 15.85 26.10 8.32
C LEU A 270 15.20 25.57 7.04
N ILE A 271 14.67 24.37 7.13
CA ILE A 271 13.83 23.77 6.11
C ILE A 271 12.38 23.88 6.55
N GLU A 272 11.52 24.37 5.68
CA GLU A 272 10.07 24.36 5.84
C GLU A 272 9.46 23.30 4.92
N VAL A 273 8.79 22.32 5.50
CA VAL A 273 7.95 21.36 4.77
C VAL A 273 6.51 21.86 4.85
N TYR A 274 5.91 22.12 3.68
CA TYR A 274 4.58 22.75 3.57
C TYR A 274 3.52 21.84 2.92
N GLU A 275 3.93 20.72 2.33
CA GLU A 275 3.05 19.65 1.83
C GLU A 275 3.66 18.30 2.14
N ILE A 276 2.84 17.33 2.57
CA ILE A 276 3.28 15.98 2.94
C ILE A 276 2.46 14.92 2.20
N PRO A 277 3.00 13.69 2.05
CA PRO A 277 2.23 12.58 1.47
C PRO A 277 0.90 12.36 2.20
N TYR A 278 -0.14 12.03 1.45
CA TYR A 278 -1.48 11.76 1.99
C TYR A 278 -1.54 10.55 2.95
N THR A 279 -0.52 9.70 2.92
CA THR A 279 -0.41 8.48 3.72
C THR A 279 0.11 8.72 5.15
N THR A 280 0.55 9.93 5.48
CA THR A 280 1.25 10.23 6.75
C THR A 280 0.69 11.47 7.45
N THR A 281 1.18 11.73 8.67
CA THR A 281 0.86 12.93 9.45
C THR A 281 2.15 13.64 9.88
N THR A 282 2.03 14.92 10.28
CA THR A 282 3.17 15.71 10.79
C THR A 282 3.84 15.03 11.97
N GLU A 283 3.05 14.53 12.92
CA GLU A 283 3.56 13.89 14.12
C GLU A 283 4.28 12.58 13.80
N ALA A 284 3.79 11.79 12.84
CA ALA A 284 4.44 10.54 12.44
C ALA A 284 5.82 10.81 11.80
N ILE A 285 5.94 11.90 11.03
CA ILE A 285 7.21 12.35 10.48
C ILE A 285 8.15 12.78 11.61
N MET A 286 7.66 13.62 12.55
CA MET A 286 8.44 14.10 13.69
C MET A 286 8.92 12.95 14.57
N ASP A 287 8.06 12.00 14.92
CA ASP A 287 8.41 10.81 15.70
C ASP A 287 9.54 10.03 15.01
N LYS A 288 9.44 9.84 13.69
CA LYS A 288 10.44 9.10 12.91
C LYS A 288 11.79 9.82 12.83
N VAL A 289 11.78 11.14 12.62
CA VAL A 289 13.00 11.96 12.64
C VAL A 289 13.65 11.91 14.02
N ALA A 290 12.86 12.01 15.11
CA ALA A 290 13.37 11.92 16.47
C ALA A 290 14.03 10.54 16.75
N GLU A 291 13.48 9.45 16.24
CA GLU A 291 14.10 8.11 16.29
C GLU A 291 15.46 8.09 15.59
N LEU A 292 15.57 8.70 14.39
CA LEU A 292 16.82 8.77 13.64
C LEU A 292 17.90 9.59 14.35
N ILE A 293 17.49 10.69 15.01
CA ILE A 293 18.40 11.52 15.83
C ILE A 293 18.88 10.73 17.04
N LYS A 294 17.99 10.07 17.78
CA LYS A 294 18.34 9.21 18.93
C LYS A 294 19.28 8.06 18.53
N ALA A 295 19.08 7.48 17.34
CA ALA A 295 19.93 6.44 16.80
C ALA A 295 21.28 6.96 16.27
N GLY A 296 21.54 8.28 16.32
CA GLY A 296 22.77 8.90 15.81
C GLY A 296 22.91 8.92 14.29
N LYS A 297 21.84 8.53 13.56
CA LYS A 297 21.83 8.49 12.09
C LYS A 297 21.69 9.87 11.46
N VAL A 298 21.02 10.78 12.13
CA VAL A 298 20.83 12.18 11.72
C VAL A 298 21.40 13.06 12.82
N ARG A 299 22.44 13.83 12.49
CA ARG A 299 23.12 14.73 13.44
C ARG A 299 23.03 16.19 13.02
N GLU A 300 22.51 16.44 11.84
CA GLU A 300 22.48 17.71 11.12
C GLU A 300 21.36 18.64 11.64
N ILE A 301 20.36 18.09 12.33
CA ILE A 301 19.19 18.81 12.84
C ILE A 301 19.49 19.34 14.24
N THR A 302 19.08 20.59 14.51
CA THR A 302 19.15 21.23 15.84
C THR A 302 17.82 21.13 16.56
N ASP A 303 16.72 21.45 15.90
CA ASP A 303 15.35 21.44 16.43
C ASP A 303 14.33 21.17 15.32
N MET A 304 13.13 20.74 15.70
CA MET A 304 12.02 20.49 14.78
C MET A 304 10.71 20.87 15.45
N ARG A 305 9.91 21.69 14.77
CA ARG A 305 8.65 22.24 15.30
C ARG A 305 7.52 22.13 14.27
N ASP A 306 6.32 21.84 14.77
CA ASP A 306 5.10 22.01 13.98
C ASP A 306 4.56 23.42 14.20
N GLU A 307 4.66 24.24 13.17
CA GLU A 307 4.18 25.64 13.14
C GLU A 307 2.92 25.77 12.25
N THR A 308 2.19 24.67 12.06
CA THR A 308 0.94 24.63 11.30
C THR A 308 -0.09 25.60 11.89
N ASP A 309 -0.61 26.45 11.05
CA ASP A 309 -1.61 27.46 11.40
C ASP A 309 -2.81 27.50 10.43
N LEU A 310 -3.57 28.60 10.42
CA LEU A 310 -4.70 28.79 9.53
C LEU A 310 -4.30 28.92 8.05
N ASN A 311 -3.03 29.25 7.76
CA ASN A 311 -2.50 29.39 6.40
C ASN A 311 -2.11 28.04 5.79
N GLY A 312 -1.95 27.01 6.60
CA GLY A 312 -1.67 25.66 6.15
C GLY A 312 -0.62 24.92 6.99
N LEU A 313 -0.22 23.77 6.49
CA LEU A 313 0.81 22.93 7.09
C LEU A 313 2.17 23.63 7.01
N LYS A 314 2.89 23.65 8.13
CA LYS A 314 4.25 24.15 8.23
C LYS A 314 5.03 23.34 9.27
N LEU A 315 5.83 22.39 8.82
CA LEU A 315 6.79 21.66 9.64
C LEU A 315 8.18 22.30 9.42
N THR A 316 8.75 22.87 10.47
CA THR A 316 10.03 23.57 10.45
C THR A 316 11.14 22.71 11.04
N ILE A 317 12.25 22.60 10.32
CA ILE A 317 13.44 21.83 10.71
C ILE A 317 14.64 22.77 10.74
N ASP A 318 15.16 23.07 11.93
CA ASP A 318 16.32 23.93 12.13
C ASP A 318 17.63 23.14 11.91
N LEU A 319 18.51 23.71 11.10
CA LEU A 319 19.74 23.06 10.69
C LEU A 319 20.96 23.52 11.48
N LYS A 320 21.93 22.66 11.67
CA LYS A 320 23.27 23.06 12.12
C LYS A 320 23.99 23.83 11.01
N ARG A 321 24.86 24.75 11.41
CA ARG A 321 25.68 25.52 10.45
C ARG A 321 26.53 24.57 9.58
N GLY A 322 26.51 24.82 8.26
CA GLY A 322 27.28 24.05 7.30
C GLY A 322 26.58 22.76 6.82
N THR A 323 25.33 22.53 7.22
CA THR A 323 24.51 21.42 6.69
C THR A 323 24.07 21.73 5.26
N ASP A 324 24.19 20.77 4.38
CA ASP A 324 23.62 20.79 3.04
C ASP A 324 22.14 20.37 3.13
N PRO A 325 21.17 21.28 2.85
CA PRO A 325 19.76 21.00 3.02
C PRO A 325 19.25 19.95 2.03
N ASP A 326 19.78 19.93 0.78
CA ASP A 326 19.33 18.99 -0.25
C ASP A 326 19.72 17.55 0.12
N LYS A 327 20.98 17.34 0.55
CA LYS A 327 21.46 16.03 1.01
C LYS A 327 20.71 15.53 2.25
N LEU A 328 20.44 16.45 3.19
CA LEU A 328 19.65 16.08 4.38
C LEU A 328 18.24 15.66 4.00
N MET A 329 17.55 16.44 3.14
CA MET A 329 16.20 16.09 2.71
C MET A 329 16.15 14.77 1.92
N GLN A 330 17.09 14.50 1.04
CA GLN A 330 17.22 13.19 0.38
C GLN A 330 17.36 12.05 1.39
N LYS A 331 18.16 12.23 2.43
CA LYS A 331 18.34 11.27 3.52
C LYS A 331 17.07 11.06 4.33
N LEU A 332 16.36 12.16 4.66
CA LEU A 332 15.08 12.11 5.39
C LEU A 332 13.98 11.47 4.55
N MET A 333 13.87 11.79 3.26
CA MET A 333 12.92 11.18 2.33
C MET A 333 13.11 9.66 2.23
N LYS A 334 14.36 9.18 2.22
CA LYS A 334 14.66 7.74 2.19
C LYS A 334 14.34 7.02 3.51
N SER A 335 14.42 7.74 4.65
CA SER A 335 14.40 7.13 5.99
C SER A 335 13.11 7.40 6.77
N THR A 336 12.24 8.26 6.26
CA THR A 336 10.99 8.67 6.91
C THR A 336 9.83 8.66 5.93
N THR A 337 8.61 8.94 6.42
CA THR A 337 7.40 9.07 5.60
C THR A 337 7.27 10.42 4.87
N LEU A 338 8.34 11.24 4.83
CA LEU A 338 8.43 12.38 3.91
C LEU A 338 8.41 11.94 2.44
N GLN A 339 8.79 10.71 2.15
CA GLN A 339 8.48 10.01 0.91
C GLN A 339 7.87 8.66 1.27
N ASP A 340 6.70 8.37 0.72
CA ASP A 340 5.97 7.13 1.01
C ASP A 340 5.31 6.58 -0.25
N THR A 341 4.86 5.34 -0.19
CA THR A 341 4.20 4.68 -1.30
C THR A 341 2.71 4.51 -0.99
N MET A 342 1.87 5.20 -1.76
CA MET A 342 0.43 4.96 -1.78
C MET A 342 0.15 3.66 -2.51
N SER A 343 -0.24 2.62 -1.79
CA SER A 343 -0.67 1.36 -2.39
C SER A 343 -2.03 1.52 -3.05
N CYS A 344 -2.20 0.98 -4.25
CA CYS A 344 -3.46 0.95 -4.99
C CYS A 344 -4.02 -0.47 -4.99
N ASN A 345 -5.30 -0.59 -4.65
CA ASN A 345 -6.09 -1.82 -4.76
C ASN A 345 -7.55 -1.42 -5.02
N PHE A 346 -7.90 -1.27 -6.29
CA PHE A 346 -9.19 -0.76 -6.73
C PHE A 346 -10.28 -1.84 -6.64
N ASN A 347 -10.56 -2.26 -5.43
CA ASN A 347 -11.61 -3.23 -5.13
C ASN A 347 -12.94 -2.49 -4.95
N VAL A 348 -13.91 -2.79 -5.81
CA VAL A 348 -15.21 -2.12 -5.91
C VAL A 348 -16.32 -3.16 -5.96
N LEU A 349 -17.48 -2.85 -5.39
CA LEU A 349 -18.65 -3.71 -5.50
C LEU A 349 -19.39 -3.42 -6.80
N ILE A 350 -19.58 -4.46 -7.59
CA ILE A 350 -20.45 -4.44 -8.78
C ILE A 350 -21.56 -5.46 -8.57
N ALA A 351 -22.80 -4.99 -8.52
CA ALA A 351 -23.96 -5.83 -8.21
C ALA A 351 -23.76 -6.68 -6.94
N GLY A 352 -23.18 -6.08 -5.87
CA GLY A 352 -22.94 -6.74 -4.59
C GLY A 352 -21.73 -7.70 -4.57
N MET A 353 -20.98 -7.83 -5.67
CA MET A 353 -19.78 -8.69 -5.76
C MET A 353 -18.51 -7.86 -5.80
N PRO A 354 -17.53 -8.11 -4.90
CA PRO A 354 -16.26 -7.39 -4.91
C PRO A 354 -15.40 -7.81 -6.11
N ARG A 355 -14.90 -6.83 -6.86
CA ARG A 355 -14.00 -6.99 -7.99
C ARG A 355 -12.85 -6.01 -7.90
N VAL A 356 -11.63 -6.46 -8.17
CA VAL A 356 -10.49 -5.57 -8.37
C VAL A 356 -10.46 -5.23 -9.87
N MET A 357 -10.53 -3.94 -10.17
CA MET A 357 -10.76 -3.46 -11.53
C MET A 357 -9.76 -2.37 -11.90
N GLY A 358 -9.29 -2.39 -13.13
CA GLY A 358 -8.52 -1.29 -13.70
C GLY A 358 -9.38 -0.04 -13.97
N VAL A 359 -8.74 1.09 -14.25
CA VAL A 359 -9.45 2.35 -14.54
C VAL A 359 -10.39 2.19 -15.74
N ARG A 360 -9.97 1.47 -16.78
CA ARG A 360 -10.80 1.22 -17.97
C ARG A 360 -12.08 0.47 -17.61
N GLU A 361 -11.96 -0.60 -16.83
CA GLU A 361 -13.12 -1.39 -16.40
C GLU A 361 -14.05 -0.57 -15.49
N LEU A 362 -13.49 0.29 -14.62
CA LEU A 362 -14.29 1.22 -13.81
C LEU A 362 -15.05 2.24 -14.66
N LEU A 363 -14.43 2.73 -15.73
CA LEU A 363 -15.11 3.62 -16.69
C LEU A 363 -16.20 2.89 -17.46
N ASP A 364 -15.98 1.62 -17.88
CA ASP A 364 -17.01 0.79 -18.51
C ASP A 364 -18.26 0.66 -17.63
N GLU A 365 -18.07 0.23 -16.39
CA GLU A 365 -19.16 0.02 -15.44
C GLU A 365 -19.87 1.34 -15.09
N TRP A 366 -19.12 2.42 -14.86
CA TRP A 366 -19.71 3.73 -14.60
C TRP A 366 -20.48 4.26 -15.81
N CYS A 367 -19.95 4.14 -17.02
CA CYS A 367 -20.62 4.59 -18.24
C CYS A 367 -21.91 3.80 -18.50
N ALA A 368 -21.88 2.49 -18.25
CA ALA A 368 -23.07 1.64 -18.32
C ALA A 368 -24.13 2.11 -17.29
N TRP A 369 -23.71 2.29 -16.03
CA TRP A 369 -24.56 2.81 -14.96
C TRP A 369 -25.14 4.20 -15.30
N ARG A 370 -24.29 5.14 -15.73
CA ARG A 370 -24.77 6.48 -16.08
C ARG A 370 -25.71 6.48 -17.28
N THR A 371 -25.45 5.63 -18.26
CA THR A 371 -26.35 5.45 -19.42
C THR A 371 -27.74 5.03 -18.96
N GLU A 372 -27.83 4.10 -18.03
CA GLU A 372 -29.12 3.65 -17.48
C GLU A 372 -29.81 4.77 -16.69
N CYS A 373 -29.09 5.52 -15.86
CA CYS A 373 -29.66 6.69 -15.17
C CYS A 373 -30.24 7.71 -16.14
N VAL A 374 -29.52 8.03 -17.23
CA VAL A 374 -30.02 8.98 -18.25
C VAL A 374 -31.23 8.43 -18.98
N ARG A 375 -31.24 7.15 -19.35
CA ARG A 375 -32.39 6.50 -20.01
C ARG A 375 -33.64 6.52 -19.12
N ARG A 376 -33.49 6.16 -17.85
CA ARG A 376 -34.59 6.17 -16.85
C ARG A 376 -35.14 7.58 -16.66
N ARG A 377 -34.29 8.59 -16.52
CA ARG A 377 -34.69 10.00 -16.46
C ARG A 377 -35.49 10.42 -17.68
N VAL A 378 -34.95 10.14 -18.88
CA VAL A 378 -35.63 10.52 -20.13
C VAL A 378 -37.00 9.81 -20.24
N TYR A 379 -37.04 8.53 -19.88
CA TYR A 379 -38.27 7.77 -19.88
C TYR A 379 -39.30 8.36 -18.89
N PHE A 380 -38.86 8.70 -17.67
CA PHE A 380 -39.73 9.33 -16.67
C PHE A 380 -40.32 10.66 -17.14
N VAL A 381 -39.46 11.53 -17.68
CA VAL A 381 -39.89 12.83 -18.23
C VAL A 381 -40.85 12.63 -19.39
N MET A 382 -40.53 11.69 -20.31
CA MET A 382 -41.42 11.35 -21.42
C MET A 382 -42.78 10.83 -20.95
N SER A 383 -42.81 9.93 -19.98
CA SER A 383 -44.04 9.39 -19.40
C SER A 383 -44.89 10.52 -18.84
N LYS A 384 -44.34 11.41 -18.02
CA LYS A 384 -45.05 12.58 -17.47
C LYS A 384 -45.59 13.50 -18.55
N LYS A 385 -44.83 13.69 -19.64
CA LYS A 385 -45.29 14.49 -20.79
C LYS A 385 -46.39 13.79 -21.58
N LYS A 386 -46.34 12.45 -21.74
CA LYS A 386 -47.38 11.64 -22.36
C LYS A 386 -48.67 11.69 -21.54
N ASP A 387 -48.60 11.57 -20.21
CA ASP A 387 -49.75 11.71 -19.31
C ASP A 387 -50.41 13.08 -19.49
N LYS A 388 -49.59 14.15 -19.49
CA LYS A 388 -50.11 15.52 -19.74
C LYS A 388 -50.70 15.69 -21.13
N LEU A 389 -50.08 15.15 -22.17
CA LEU A 389 -50.57 15.18 -23.54
C LEU A 389 -51.90 14.45 -23.66
N HIS A 390 -52.02 13.30 -22.96
CA HIS A 390 -53.23 12.51 -22.91
C HIS A 390 -54.44 13.32 -22.35
N LEU A 391 -54.24 14.00 -21.23
CA LEU A 391 -55.22 14.91 -20.63
C LEU A 391 -55.62 16.05 -21.57
N LEU A 392 -54.63 16.68 -22.23
CA LEU A 392 -54.87 17.77 -23.16
C LEU A 392 -55.63 17.33 -24.44
N LYS A 393 -55.38 16.08 -24.92
CA LYS A 393 -56.14 15.51 -26.03
C LYS A 393 -57.62 15.30 -25.66
N GLY A 394 -57.92 14.88 -24.45
CA GLY A 394 -59.29 14.80 -23.91
C GLY A 394 -59.95 16.18 -23.88
N LEU A 395 -59.23 17.16 -23.32
CA LEU A 395 -59.70 18.56 -23.27
C LEU A 395 -60.00 19.08 -24.68
N LYS A 396 -59.11 18.88 -25.67
CA LYS A 396 -59.31 19.29 -27.07
C LYS A 396 -60.62 18.76 -27.66
N ARG A 397 -61.04 17.51 -27.35
CA ARG A 397 -62.31 16.93 -27.83
C ARG A 397 -63.50 17.67 -27.26
N ILE A 398 -63.43 18.03 -25.98
CA ILE A 398 -64.52 18.77 -25.32
C ILE A 398 -64.60 20.22 -25.80
N LEU A 399 -63.48 20.82 -26.13
CA LEU A 399 -63.43 22.20 -26.62
C LEU A 399 -64.08 22.40 -27.99
N LEU A 400 -64.28 21.31 -28.76
CA LEU A 400 -65.04 21.33 -30.00
C LEU A 400 -66.52 21.56 -29.75
N ASP A 401 -67.07 21.24 -28.56
CA ASP A 401 -68.48 21.46 -28.18
C ASP A 401 -68.60 21.66 -26.65
N ILE A 402 -68.20 22.84 -26.17
CA ILE A 402 -68.19 23.21 -24.74
C ILE A 402 -69.61 23.26 -24.18
N ASP A 403 -70.54 23.75 -24.95
CA ASP A 403 -71.96 23.84 -24.53
C ASP A 403 -72.54 22.46 -24.23
N LYS A 404 -72.13 21.46 -24.99
CA LYS A 404 -72.53 20.09 -24.73
C LYS A 404 -71.89 19.58 -23.41
N ALA A 405 -70.67 19.91 -23.11
CA ALA A 405 -70.03 19.50 -21.86
C ALA A 405 -70.70 20.14 -20.65
N ILE A 406 -70.93 21.43 -20.72
CA ILE A 406 -71.67 22.17 -19.66
C ILE A 406 -73.07 21.61 -19.48
N ARG A 407 -73.76 21.26 -20.56
CA ARG A 407 -75.11 20.68 -20.54
C ARG A 407 -75.11 19.30 -19.85
N ILE A 408 -74.18 18.42 -20.22
CA ILE A 408 -74.01 17.10 -19.60
C ILE A 408 -73.76 17.24 -18.09
N ILE A 409 -72.87 18.10 -17.65
CA ILE A 409 -72.55 18.32 -16.24
C ILE A 409 -73.82 18.84 -15.48
N ARG A 410 -74.53 19.76 -16.09
CA ARG A 410 -75.66 20.42 -15.46
C ARG A 410 -76.95 19.57 -15.41
N GLU A 411 -77.11 18.69 -16.40
CA GLU A 411 -78.30 17.80 -16.51
C GLU A 411 -78.11 16.46 -15.80
N THR A 412 -76.87 16.14 -15.33
CA THR A 412 -76.61 14.92 -14.57
C THR A 412 -77.11 15.09 -13.13
N GLU A 413 -77.98 14.18 -12.68
CA GLU A 413 -78.62 14.25 -11.37
C GLU A 413 -77.66 13.88 -10.22
N ALA A 414 -76.80 12.84 -10.39
CA ALA A 414 -75.86 12.39 -9.40
C ALA A 414 -74.40 12.77 -9.75
N GLU A 415 -73.64 13.27 -8.77
CA GLU A 415 -72.25 13.65 -8.95
C GLU A 415 -71.40 12.49 -9.49
N ALA A 416 -71.66 11.27 -9.05
CA ALA A 416 -70.94 10.06 -9.47
C ALA A 416 -71.13 9.73 -10.97
N ASP A 417 -72.25 10.19 -11.60
CA ASP A 417 -72.57 9.92 -13.00
C ASP A 417 -71.96 10.97 -13.97
N VAL A 418 -71.44 12.08 -13.47
CA VAL A 418 -70.89 13.16 -14.30
C VAL A 418 -69.70 12.65 -15.15
N VAL A 419 -68.73 11.91 -14.56
CA VAL A 419 -67.59 11.36 -15.26
C VAL A 419 -68.01 10.32 -16.32
N PRO A 420 -68.82 9.31 -15.99
CA PRO A 420 -69.41 8.38 -17.00
C PRO A 420 -70.10 9.05 -18.15
N ASN A 421 -70.96 10.07 -17.87
CA ASN A 421 -71.70 10.77 -18.90
C ASN A 421 -70.80 11.61 -19.83
N LEU A 422 -69.74 12.21 -19.30
CA LEU A 422 -68.72 12.88 -20.11
C LEU A 422 -67.94 11.88 -20.98
N MET A 423 -67.62 10.72 -20.46
CA MET A 423 -66.96 9.65 -21.21
C MET A 423 -67.78 9.22 -22.43
N ILE A 424 -69.04 8.95 -22.21
CA ILE A 424 -69.99 8.53 -23.27
C ILE A 424 -70.19 9.69 -24.26
N GLY A 425 -70.41 10.91 -23.74
CA GLY A 425 -70.73 12.08 -24.57
C GLY A 425 -69.61 12.50 -25.55
N PHE A 426 -68.36 12.31 -25.17
CA PHE A 426 -67.22 12.78 -25.93
C PHE A 426 -66.25 11.66 -26.42
N GLY A 427 -66.51 10.40 -26.02
CA GLY A 427 -65.72 9.28 -26.35
C GLY A 427 -64.27 9.44 -25.78
N ILE A 428 -64.17 9.90 -24.52
CA ILE A 428 -62.94 10.08 -23.74
C ILE A 428 -62.92 9.03 -22.63
N ASP A 429 -61.72 8.77 -22.11
CA ASP A 429 -61.55 7.87 -20.98
C ASP A 429 -61.82 8.55 -19.62
N GLN A 430 -61.83 7.76 -18.56
CA GLN A 430 -62.13 8.21 -17.21
C GLN A 430 -61.17 9.31 -16.73
N VAL A 431 -59.86 9.15 -16.93
CA VAL A 431 -58.85 10.09 -16.48
C VAL A 431 -58.97 11.45 -17.19
N GLN A 432 -59.30 11.42 -18.46
CA GLN A 432 -59.62 12.63 -19.25
C GLN A 432 -60.90 13.28 -18.79
N ALA A 433 -61.95 12.51 -18.50
CA ALA A 433 -63.25 13.01 -18.06
C ALA A 433 -63.14 13.63 -16.65
N GLU A 434 -62.46 13.00 -15.71
CA GLU A 434 -62.16 13.55 -14.39
C GLU A 434 -61.41 14.88 -14.49
N TYR A 435 -60.31 14.93 -15.28
CA TYR A 435 -59.54 16.16 -15.50
C TYR A 435 -60.43 17.33 -16.01
N VAL A 436 -61.35 17.02 -16.89
CA VAL A 436 -62.24 18.02 -17.44
C VAL A 436 -63.31 18.46 -16.45
N ALA A 437 -63.91 17.55 -15.68
CA ALA A 437 -64.89 17.85 -14.64
C ALA A 437 -64.29 18.77 -13.55
N GLU A 438 -63.00 18.70 -13.29
CA GLU A 438 -62.29 19.54 -12.31
C GLU A 438 -61.84 20.92 -12.84
N ILE A 439 -62.05 21.21 -14.15
CA ILE A 439 -61.64 22.48 -14.72
C ILE A 439 -62.43 23.62 -14.08
N LYS A 440 -61.71 24.61 -13.57
CA LYS A 440 -62.33 25.84 -13.03
C LYS A 440 -63.04 26.58 -14.15
N LEU A 441 -64.32 26.99 -13.93
CA LEU A 441 -65.13 27.72 -14.91
C LEU A 441 -64.38 28.92 -15.59
N ARG A 442 -63.56 29.65 -14.86
CA ARG A 442 -62.75 30.74 -15.41
C ARG A 442 -61.74 30.30 -16.49
N ASN A 443 -61.40 29.02 -16.54
CA ASN A 443 -60.46 28.44 -17.48
C ASN A 443 -61.13 27.86 -18.74
N ILE A 444 -62.44 28.05 -18.88
CA ILE A 444 -63.23 27.61 -20.05
C ILE A 444 -63.35 28.77 -21.09
N ASN A 445 -62.50 29.78 -21.03
CA ASN A 445 -62.49 30.86 -22.01
C ASN A 445 -61.64 30.47 -23.26
N LYS A 446 -61.94 31.15 -24.37
CA LYS A 446 -61.35 30.89 -25.67
C LYS A 446 -59.81 31.04 -25.69
N GLU A 447 -59.31 32.00 -24.96
CA GLU A 447 -57.85 32.25 -24.89
C GLU A 447 -57.12 31.13 -24.19
N TYR A 448 -57.61 30.67 -23.02
CA TYR A 448 -57.04 29.54 -22.28
C TYR A 448 -57.02 28.28 -23.14
N ILE A 449 -58.09 28.04 -23.85
CA ILE A 449 -58.27 26.90 -24.76
C ILE A 449 -57.20 26.89 -25.88
N LEU A 450 -57.09 28.00 -26.62
CA LEU A 450 -56.15 28.13 -27.71
C LEU A 450 -54.70 27.89 -27.22
N LYS A 451 -54.35 28.48 -26.07
CA LYS A 451 -53.06 28.26 -25.44
C LYS A 451 -52.80 26.82 -25.10
N ARG A 452 -53.80 26.08 -24.62
CA ARG A 452 -53.67 24.64 -24.32
C ARG A 452 -53.55 23.76 -25.57
N VAL A 453 -54.18 24.16 -26.68
CA VAL A 453 -54.05 23.47 -27.95
C VAL A 453 -52.65 23.69 -28.55
N GLU A 454 -52.09 24.89 -28.44
CA GLU A 454 -50.71 25.18 -28.86
C GLU A 454 -49.70 24.38 -28.02
N GLU A 455 -49.91 24.32 -26.68
CA GLU A 455 -49.09 23.46 -25.80
C GLU A 455 -49.11 21.97 -26.22
N THR A 456 -50.20 21.50 -26.85
CA THR A 456 -50.30 20.11 -27.28
C THR A 456 -49.33 19.78 -28.39
N SER A 457 -49.11 20.68 -29.39
CA SER A 457 -48.16 20.48 -30.47
C SER A 457 -46.73 20.48 -29.93
N ALA A 458 -46.38 21.49 -29.09
CA ALA A 458 -45.05 21.55 -28.49
C ALA A 458 -44.72 20.31 -27.65
N LEU A 459 -45.70 19.81 -26.85
CA LEU A 459 -45.50 18.58 -26.08
C LEU A 459 -45.30 17.35 -26.96
N GLN A 460 -45.98 17.30 -28.12
CA GLN A 460 -45.80 16.19 -29.04
C GLN A 460 -44.40 16.17 -29.64
N ASP A 461 -43.93 17.32 -30.10
CA ASP A 461 -42.57 17.47 -30.63
C ASP A 461 -41.52 17.11 -29.57
N GLU A 462 -41.70 17.55 -28.32
CA GLU A 462 -40.84 17.21 -27.19
C GLU A 462 -40.87 15.70 -26.87
N ILE A 463 -42.01 15.03 -26.95
CA ILE A 463 -42.12 13.58 -26.76
C ILE A 463 -41.40 12.83 -27.87
N GLU A 464 -41.57 13.24 -29.13
CA GLU A 464 -40.87 12.65 -30.28
C GLU A 464 -39.35 12.79 -30.15
N ASP A 465 -38.85 13.95 -29.67
CA ASP A 465 -37.42 14.15 -29.38
C ASP A 465 -36.94 13.23 -28.26
N LEU A 466 -37.70 13.06 -27.18
CA LEU A 466 -37.37 12.13 -26.08
C LEU A 466 -37.40 10.67 -26.53
N GLU A 467 -38.32 10.28 -27.38
CA GLU A 467 -38.37 8.94 -28.00
C GLU A 467 -37.13 8.69 -28.88
N ASP A 468 -36.75 9.68 -29.66
CA ASP A 468 -35.53 9.61 -30.48
C ASP A 468 -34.25 9.51 -29.63
N ILE A 469 -34.17 10.20 -28.46
CA ILE A 469 -33.07 10.03 -27.52
C ILE A 469 -32.99 8.60 -27.02
N LEU A 470 -34.10 7.98 -26.64
CA LEU A 470 -34.14 6.60 -26.14
C LEU A 470 -33.80 5.57 -27.22
N ALA A 471 -34.17 5.85 -28.47
CA ALA A 471 -33.92 4.96 -29.62
C ALA A 471 -32.46 4.98 -30.09
N ARG A 472 -31.76 6.10 -29.89
CA ARG A 472 -30.38 6.31 -30.41
C ARG A 472 -29.34 6.37 -29.30
N PRO A 473 -28.56 5.31 -29.03
CA PRO A 473 -27.50 5.32 -28.01
C PRO A 473 -26.51 6.47 -28.14
N ALA A 474 -26.21 6.93 -29.36
CA ALA A 474 -25.34 8.04 -29.62
C ALA A 474 -25.84 9.37 -29.02
N ARG A 475 -27.19 9.58 -28.95
CA ARG A 475 -27.78 10.76 -28.30
C ARG A 475 -27.61 10.70 -26.79
N VAL A 476 -27.80 9.54 -26.18
CA VAL A 476 -27.57 9.33 -24.75
C VAL A 476 -26.10 9.61 -24.40
N LYS A 477 -25.15 9.08 -25.19
CA LYS A 477 -23.72 9.37 -25.02
C LYS A 477 -23.44 10.88 -25.12
N LYS A 478 -24.04 11.58 -26.07
CA LYS A 478 -23.88 13.03 -26.22
C LYS A 478 -24.36 13.79 -24.96
N ILE A 479 -25.49 13.36 -24.35
CA ILE A 479 -25.99 13.96 -23.11
C ILE A 479 -24.95 13.77 -21.99
N ILE A 480 -24.39 12.57 -21.83
CA ILE A 480 -23.38 12.28 -20.81
C ILE A 480 -22.12 13.15 -21.03
N VAL A 481 -21.66 13.27 -22.26
CA VAL A 481 -20.51 14.12 -22.61
C VAL A 481 -20.79 15.59 -22.21
N THR A 482 -21.96 16.13 -22.57
CA THR A 482 -22.35 17.50 -22.22
C THR A 482 -22.40 17.71 -20.70
N GLU A 483 -22.93 16.72 -19.96
CA GLU A 483 -22.95 16.78 -18.50
C GLU A 483 -21.56 16.77 -17.89
N LEU A 484 -20.63 15.95 -18.41
CA LEU A 484 -19.22 15.93 -17.98
C LEU A 484 -18.50 17.23 -18.30
N GLU A 485 -18.75 17.83 -19.47
CA GLU A 485 -18.21 19.17 -19.83
C GLU A 485 -18.72 20.25 -18.88
N ASP A 486 -19.99 20.19 -18.48
CA ASP A 486 -20.59 21.10 -17.50
C ASP A 486 -19.99 20.92 -16.09
N VAL A 487 -19.82 19.69 -15.63
CA VAL A 487 -19.18 19.37 -14.34
C VAL A 487 -17.74 19.91 -14.36
N ARG A 488 -16.97 19.61 -15.41
CA ARG A 488 -15.60 20.10 -15.57
C ARG A 488 -15.55 21.62 -15.50
N ARG A 489 -16.40 22.32 -16.25
CA ARG A 489 -16.42 23.78 -16.28
C ARG A 489 -16.75 24.40 -14.92
N LYS A 490 -17.63 23.78 -14.13
CA LYS A 490 -18.11 24.33 -12.85
C LYS A 490 -17.20 24.00 -11.66
N TYR A 491 -16.57 22.81 -11.67
CA TYR A 491 -15.94 22.26 -10.47
C TYR A 491 -14.48 21.84 -10.64
N ALA A 492 -13.94 21.80 -11.87
CA ALA A 492 -12.54 21.45 -12.04
C ALA A 492 -11.62 22.49 -11.39
N GLU A 493 -10.70 22.04 -10.60
CA GLU A 493 -9.62 22.81 -9.98
C GLU A 493 -8.27 22.35 -10.54
N PRO A 494 -7.25 23.23 -10.56
CA PRO A 494 -5.89 22.83 -10.90
C PRO A 494 -5.39 21.71 -9.98
N ARG A 495 -4.52 20.86 -10.49
CA ARG A 495 -3.87 19.82 -9.67
C ARG A 495 -3.19 20.42 -8.45
N ARG A 496 -3.33 19.77 -7.31
CA ARG A 496 -2.59 20.10 -6.09
C ARG A 496 -1.26 19.39 -6.03
N THR A 497 -1.24 18.09 -6.38
CA THR A 497 -0.04 17.27 -6.35
C THR A 497 0.78 17.49 -7.61
N GLY A 498 2.05 17.88 -7.46
CA GLY A 498 3.00 17.98 -8.56
C GLY A 498 3.34 16.62 -9.15
N ILE A 499 3.80 16.63 -10.39
CA ILE A 499 4.32 15.43 -11.05
C ILE A 499 5.81 15.64 -11.31
N VAL A 500 6.63 14.68 -10.88
CA VAL A 500 8.06 14.66 -11.12
C VAL A 500 8.39 13.29 -11.73
N TYR A 501 9.12 13.27 -12.83
CA TYR A 501 9.47 12.02 -13.48
C TYR A 501 10.64 11.34 -12.77
N GLY A 502 10.63 10.00 -12.73
CA GLY A 502 11.62 9.22 -11.98
C GLY A 502 13.08 9.51 -12.35
N HIS A 503 13.35 9.89 -13.60
CA HIS A 503 14.69 10.26 -14.06
C HIS A 503 15.15 11.64 -13.59
N GLU A 504 14.26 12.49 -13.07
CA GLU A 504 14.57 13.81 -12.51
C GLU A 504 14.88 13.72 -11.00
N VAL A 505 14.66 12.56 -10.38
CA VAL A 505 14.89 12.36 -8.95
C VAL A 505 16.26 11.76 -8.75
N GLU A 506 17.17 12.51 -8.14
CA GLU A 506 18.46 11.99 -7.69
C GLU A 506 18.24 10.97 -6.56
N GLU A 507 18.67 9.72 -6.77
CA GLU A 507 18.67 8.71 -5.72
C GLU A 507 19.75 9.03 -4.69
N TYR A 508 19.36 9.12 -3.43
CA TYR A 508 20.30 9.21 -2.31
C TYR A 508 21.16 7.94 -2.26
N THR A 509 22.36 8.03 -2.77
CA THR A 509 23.43 7.06 -2.48
C THR A 509 24.03 7.44 -1.14
N GLU A 510 23.85 6.58 -0.15
CA GLU A 510 24.50 6.72 1.14
C GLU A 510 26.02 6.66 0.92
N GLU A 511 26.65 7.79 0.74
CA GLU A 511 28.08 7.92 1.01
C GLU A 511 28.23 7.71 2.52
N ILE A 512 28.46 6.45 2.91
CA ILE A 512 28.85 6.13 4.28
C ILE A 512 30.24 6.75 4.42
N THR A 513 30.33 7.98 4.83
CA THR A 513 31.55 8.57 5.34
C THR A 513 31.84 7.91 6.68
N VAL A 514 32.39 6.70 6.61
CA VAL A 514 33.02 6.06 7.75
C VAL A 514 34.30 6.84 7.99
N ASP A 515 34.44 7.39 9.19
CA ASP A 515 35.74 7.95 9.61
C ASP A 515 36.79 6.85 9.44
N ASP A 516 37.65 7.03 8.44
CA ASP A 516 38.67 6.02 8.11
C ASP A 516 39.97 6.36 8.83
N TYR A 517 40.35 5.49 9.75
CA TYR A 517 41.57 5.58 10.53
C TYR A 517 42.21 4.19 10.71
N ALA A 518 43.50 4.14 10.95
CA ALA A 518 44.21 2.90 11.15
C ALA A 518 43.76 2.19 12.42
N VAL A 519 43.55 0.86 12.31
CA VAL A 519 43.18 -0.02 13.43
C VAL A 519 43.94 -1.35 13.32
N SER A 520 44.17 -1.96 14.48
CA SER A 520 44.63 -3.34 14.58
C SER A 520 43.49 -4.21 15.11
N VAL A 521 43.27 -5.34 14.46
CA VAL A 521 42.22 -6.28 14.83
C VAL A 521 42.80 -7.59 15.32
N PHE A 522 42.17 -8.17 16.32
CA PHE A 522 42.61 -9.41 16.96
C PHE A 522 41.39 -10.34 17.11
N LEU A 523 41.61 -11.60 16.68
CA LEU A 523 40.64 -12.67 16.87
C LEU A 523 41.26 -13.71 17.80
N SER A 524 40.55 -14.10 18.84
CA SER A 524 40.94 -15.20 19.73
C SER A 524 40.40 -16.54 19.24
N ARG A 525 40.97 -17.67 19.76
CA ARG A 525 40.52 -19.03 19.42
C ARG A 525 39.08 -19.30 19.83
N GLU A 526 38.59 -18.71 20.94
CA GLU A 526 37.21 -18.85 21.39
C GLU A 526 36.22 -17.86 20.71
N GLY A 527 36.68 -17.07 19.72
CA GLY A 527 35.80 -16.17 18.93
C GLY A 527 35.57 -14.79 19.55
N TYR A 528 36.48 -14.32 20.42
CA TYR A 528 36.49 -12.93 20.86
C TYR A 528 37.24 -12.05 19.86
N PHE A 529 36.64 -10.93 19.52
CA PHE A 529 37.14 -9.99 18.53
C PHE A 529 37.44 -8.63 19.18
N LYS A 530 38.56 -8.03 18.87
CA LYS A 530 38.95 -6.69 19.31
C LYS A 530 39.38 -5.84 18.14
N LYS A 531 38.93 -4.60 18.11
CA LYS A 531 39.41 -3.54 17.23
C LYS A 531 40.07 -2.48 18.10
N ILE A 532 41.33 -2.21 17.90
CA ILE A 532 42.17 -1.36 18.77
C ILE A 532 42.86 -0.32 17.92
N THR A 533 42.84 0.94 18.31
CA THR A 533 43.54 2.02 17.65
C THR A 533 45.05 1.94 17.95
N PRO A 534 45.96 2.38 17.04
CA PRO A 534 47.38 2.40 17.28
C PRO A 534 47.79 3.21 18.52
N ALA A 535 47.05 4.28 18.81
CA ALA A 535 47.27 5.07 20.03
C ALA A 535 47.03 4.24 21.30
N SER A 536 45.95 3.46 21.34
CA SER A 536 45.65 2.58 22.47
C SER A 536 46.64 1.43 22.63
N LEU A 537 47.14 0.85 21.51
CA LEU A 537 48.16 -0.21 21.54
C LEU A 537 49.49 0.29 22.03
N ARG A 538 49.92 1.53 21.72
CA ARG A 538 51.15 2.11 22.24
C ARG A 538 51.13 2.28 23.77
N MET A 539 49.93 2.48 24.36
CA MET A 539 49.80 2.64 25.82
C MET A 539 49.84 1.29 26.54
N ASN A 540 49.28 0.25 25.96
CA ASN A 540 49.33 -1.12 26.48
C ASN A 540 49.16 -2.10 25.30
N ALA A 541 50.24 -2.86 25.01
CA ALA A 541 50.26 -3.85 23.94
C ALA A 541 49.84 -5.26 24.42
N GLU A 542 49.86 -5.51 25.73
CA GLU A 542 49.55 -6.81 26.29
C GLU A 542 48.05 -7.13 26.15
N GLN A 543 47.73 -8.18 25.39
CA GLN A 543 46.35 -8.56 25.09
C GLN A 543 45.79 -9.45 26.19
N LYS A 544 44.65 -9.06 26.77
CA LYS A 544 43.93 -9.91 27.72
C LYS A 544 43.03 -10.89 26.96
N TYR A 545 43.14 -12.16 27.28
CA TYR A 545 42.27 -13.23 26.81
C TYR A 545 41.49 -13.83 27.99
N LYS A 546 40.46 -14.59 27.69
CA LYS A 546 39.78 -15.45 28.66
C LYS A 546 40.72 -16.57 29.12
N GLU A 547 40.50 -17.14 30.31
CA GLU A 547 41.32 -18.25 30.82
C GLU A 547 41.21 -19.45 29.85
N GLY A 548 42.38 -19.94 29.38
CA GLY A 548 42.47 -21.01 28.39
C GLY A 548 42.35 -20.57 26.92
N ASP A 549 42.06 -19.27 26.63
CA ASP A 549 41.99 -18.74 25.28
C ASP A 549 43.30 -18.06 24.84
N ALA A 550 43.54 -18.01 23.52
CA ALA A 550 44.75 -17.47 22.96
C ALA A 550 44.48 -16.72 21.65
N LEU A 551 45.45 -15.94 21.20
CA LEU A 551 45.39 -15.29 19.89
C LEU A 551 45.31 -16.31 18.76
N ALA A 552 44.35 -16.18 17.88
CA ALA A 552 44.23 -16.94 16.63
C ALA A 552 44.77 -16.16 15.43
N GLN A 553 44.32 -14.92 15.24
CA GLN A 553 44.72 -14.07 14.11
C GLN A 553 44.80 -12.60 14.51
N SER A 554 45.70 -11.85 13.87
CA SER A 554 45.74 -10.40 13.99
C SER A 554 46.11 -9.76 12.64
N PHE A 555 45.49 -8.58 12.37
CA PHE A 555 45.79 -7.80 11.17
C PHE A 555 45.80 -6.31 11.49
N GLU A 556 46.61 -5.57 10.74
CA GLU A 556 46.58 -4.11 10.70
C GLU A 556 45.78 -3.68 9.45
N THR A 557 44.88 -2.74 9.62
CA THR A 557 43.96 -2.33 8.56
C THR A 557 43.37 -0.95 8.86
N SER A 558 42.27 -0.58 8.15
CA SER A 558 41.55 0.65 8.38
C SER A 558 40.10 0.37 8.92
N ASN A 559 39.54 1.33 9.63
CA ASN A 559 38.20 1.24 10.20
C ASN A 559 37.12 1.06 9.11
N ALA A 560 37.33 1.53 7.89
CA ALA A 560 36.41 1.36 6.77
C ALA A 560 36.48 -0.03 6.11
N ALA A 561 37.47 -0.87 6.47
CA ALA A 561 37.68 -2.16 5.83
C ALA A 561 36.52 -3.13 6.11
N GLU A 562 36.25 -3.97 5.11
CA GLU A 562 35.30 -5.09 5.24
C GLU A 562 36.03 -6.30 5.88
N VAL A 563 35.32 -7.05 6.70
CA VAL A 563 35.82 -8.27 7.36
C VAL A 563 34.83 -9.43 7.15
N MET A 564 35.37 -10.63 6.94
CA MET A 564 34.63 -11.88 6.80
C MET A 564 35.07 -12.87 7.88
N PHE A 565 34.08 -13.48 8.55
CA PHE A 565 34.29 -14.50 9.57
C PHE A 565 33.75 -15.83 9.07
N PHE A 566 34.62 -16.81 8.80
CA PHE A 566 34.23 -18.16 8.43
C PHE A 566 34.00 -18.99 9.68
N THR A 567 32.94 -19.84 9.65
CA THR A 567 32.52 -20.62 10.80
C THR A 567 32.63 -22.13 10.53
N ASP A 568 32.61 -22.94 11.59
CA ASP A 568 32.64 -24.40 11.55
C ASP A 568 31.39 -25.03 10.93
N LYS A 569 30.31 -24.25 10.76
CA LYS A 569 29.06 -24.69 10.08
C LYS A 569 29.01 -24.31 8.60
N CYS A 570 30.15 -24.19 7.94
CA CYS A 570 30.23 -23.85 6.50
C CYS A 570 29.53 -22.56 6.13
N GLN A 571 29.56 -21.56 7.02
CA GLN A 571 28.97 -20.25 6.80
C GLN A 571 30.05 -19.17 6.83
N VAL A 572 29.75 -18.00 6.26
CA VAL A 572 30.59 -16.81 6.40
C VAL A 572 29.72 -15.61 6.72
N TYR A 573 30.14 -14.88 7.75
CA TYR A 573 29.51 -13.63 8.17
C TYR A 573 30.35 -12.46 7.69
N LYS A 574 29.70 -11.50 7.05
CA LYS A 574 30.32 -10.28 6.52
C LYS A 574 29.92 -9.10 7.40
N SER A 575 30.88 -8.25 7.71
CA SER A 575 30.69 -7.02 8.48
C SER A 575 31.71 -5.98 8.04
N ARG A 576 31.55 -4.74 8.48
CA ARG A 576 32.59 -3.70 8.39
C ARG A 576 33.21 -3.53 9.73
N LEU A 577 34.49 -3.13 9.78
CA LEU A 577 35.17 -2.87 11.05
C LEU A 577 34.52 -1.68 11.78
N SER A 578 33.94 -0.74 11.07
CA SER A 578 33.14 0.34 11.64
C SER A 578 31.89 -0.11 12.42
N ASP A 579 31.43 -1.35 12.22
CA ASP A 579 30.30 -1.92 12.96
C ASP A 579 30.71 -2.38 14.38
N PHE A 580 32.00 -2.41 14.68
CA PHE A 580 32.58 -2.78 15.98
C PHE A 580 33.12 -1.55 16.70
N ASP A 581 32.95 -1.50 18.00
CA ASP A 581 33.46 -0.41 18.81
C ASP A 581 34.99 -0.55 19.01
N ASP A 582 35.66 0.59 19.15
CA ASP A 582 37.09 0.59 19.52
C ASP A 582 37.26 0.11 20.96
N THR A 583 38.14 -0.88 21.15
CA THR A 583 38.39 -1.53 22.43
C THR A 583 39.84 -1.25 22.93
N LYS A 584 40.13 -1.66 24.15
CA LYS A 584 41.46 -1.63 24.75
C LYS A 584 42.06 -3.04 24.78
N ALA A 585 43.37 -3.16 24.76
CA ALA A 585 44.07 -4.44 24.90
C ALA A 585 43.66 -5.21 26.17
N SER A 586 43.36 -4.51 27.28
CA SER A 586 42.93 -5.07 28.56
C SER A 586 41.46 -5.55 28.59
N ALA A 587 40.66 -5.27 27.55
CA ALA A 587 39.30 -5.78 27.42
C ALA A 587 39.26 -7.16 26.77
N LEU A 588 38.21 -7.94 26.97
CA LEU A 588 38.01 -9.22 26.25
C LEU A 588 37.60 -9.01 24.81
N GLY A 589 36.91 -7.91 24.49
CA GLY A 589 36.36 -7.60 23.17
C GLY A 589 34.96 -8.17 22.95
N ASP A 590 34.45 -8.11 21.72
CA ASP A 590 33.15 -8.59 21.31
C ASP A 590 33.15 -10.11 21.11
N TYR A 591 32.24 -10.84 21.72
CA TYR A 591 32.01 -12.25 21.45
C TYR A 591 31.24 -12.39 20.14
N LEU A 592 31.90 -12.81 19.07
CA LEU A 592 31.38 -12.81 17.70
C LEU A 592 30.05 -13.60 17.53
N PRO A 593 29.90 -14.81 18.13
CA PRO A 593 28.64 -15.53 17.99
C PRO A 593 27.44 -14.76 18.45
N ALA A 594 27.54 -14.05 19.55
CA ALA A 594 26.47 -13.17 20.05
C ALA A 594 26.34 -11.86 19.23
N ARG A 595 27.46 -11.24 18.88
CA ARG A 595 27.48 -9.96 18.15
C ARG A 595 26.93 -10.07 16.74
N LEU A 596 27.18 -11.18 16.05
CA LEU A 596 26.77 -11.43 14.66
C LEU A 596 25.49 -12.25 14.55
N GLY A 597 24.90 -12.69 15.68
CA GLY A 597 23.69 -13.52 15.71
C GLY A 597 23.90 -14.86 15.00
N MET A 598 25.02 -15.55 15.33
CA MET A 598 25.33 -16.87 14.78
C MET A 598 24.37 -17.93 15.30
N ASP A 599 24.29 -19.06 14.60
CA ASP A 599 23.46 -20.18 14.99
C ASP A 599 23.99 -20.83 16.29
N GLU A 600 23.13 -21.49 17.07
CA GLU A 600 23.52 -22.13 18.32
C GLU A 600 24.64 -23.14 18.12
N GLY A 601 25.71 -23.05 18.91
CA GLY A 601 26.90 -23.90 18.82
C GLY A 601 27.73 -23.69 17.55
N GLU A 602 27.65 -22.52 16.90
CA GLU A 602 28.50 -22.12 15.79
C GLU A 602 29.69 -21.31 16.30
N SER A 603 30.89 -21.60 15.79
CA SER A 603 32.14 -20.94 16.17
C SER A 603 32.92 -20.40 14.97
N VAL A 604 33.63 -19.30 15.17
CA VAL A 604 34.51 -18.71 14.16
C VAL A 604 35.77 -19.49 14.05
N VAL A 605 36.14 -19.92 12.85
CA VAL A 605 37.36 -20.69 12.57
C VAL A 605 38.44 -19.86 11.85
N TYR A 606 38.01 -18.82 11.11
CA TYR A 606 38.97 -18.01 10.33
C TYR A 606 38.40 -16.62 10.01
N MET A 607 39.25 -15.61 10.12
CA MET A 607 38.92 -14.21 9.79
C MET A 607 39.69 -13.78 8.53
N VAL A 608 39.06 -13.04 7.64
CA VAL A 608 39.61 -12.54 6.39
C VAL A 608 39.26 -11.07 6.19
N LEU A 609 40.24 -10.28 5.77
CA LEU A 609 40.06 -8.95 5.22
C LEU A 609 40.03 -9.07 3.69
N PRO A 610 38.86 -9.06 3.02
CA PRO A 610 38.79 -9.36 1.58
C PRO A 610 39.43 -8.28 0.70
N GLY A 611 39.46 -7.03 1.16
CA GLY A 611 40.01 -5.90 0.41
C GLY A 611 39.32 -5.74 -0.94
N ASP A 612 40.09 -5.84 -2.03
CA ASP A 612 39.62 -5.77 -3.41
C ASP A 612 39.04 -7.09 -3.93
N TYR A 613 38.94 -8.13 -3.08
CA TYR A 613 38.49 -9.50 -3.40
C TYR A 613 39.38 -10.24 -4.41
N ARG A 614 40.65 -9.86 -4.57
CA ARG A 614 41.64 -10.62 -5.35
C ARG A 614 42.26 -11.68 -4.49
N GLY A 615 42.63 -12.83 -5.12
CA GLY A 615 43.20 -13.97 -4.45
C GLY A 615 42.23 -15.10 -4.19
N TRP A 616 42.55 -15.97 -3.27
CA TRP A 616 41.81 -17.21 -3.05
C TRP A 616 41.69 -17.55 -1.56
N MET A 617 40.58 -18.21 -1.22
CA MET A 617 40.42 -18.99 0.00
C MET A 617 40.79 -20.43 -0.29
N LEU A 618 41.65 -21.01 0.52
CA LEU A 618 42.00 -22.42 0.50
C LEU A 618 41.40 -23.10 1.73
N PHE A 619 40.72 -24.21 1.50
CA PHE A 619 40.14 -25.04 2.55
C PHE A 619 40.70 -26.44 2.45
N PHE A 620 41.33 -26.92 3.53
CA PHE A 620 41.91 -28.26 3.66
C PHE A 620 40.97 -29.11 4.53
N PHE A 621 40.56 -30.25 3.99
CA PHE A 621 39.61 -31.13 4.63
C PHE A 621 40.27 -32.40 5.17
N GLU A 622 39.67 -32.96 6.21
CA GLU A 622 40.15 -34.16 6.89
C GLU A 622 40.38 -35.34 5.93
N ASN A 623 39.62 -35.44 4.86
CA ASN A 623 39.70 -36.51 3.85
C ASN A 623 40.88 -36.32 2.84
N GLY A 624 41.78 -35.42 3.08
CA GLY A 624 42.97 -35.18 2.22
C GLY A 624 42.70 -34.37 0.97
N LYS A 625 41.54 -33.75 0.84
CA LYS A 625 41.19 -32.85 -0.27
C LYS A 625 41.45 -31.40 0.11
N ALA A 626 41.69 -30.58 -0.90
CA ALA A 626 41.76 -29.14 -0.76
C ALA A 626 40.93 -28.44 -1.83
N ALA A 627 40.26 -27.37 -1.44
CA ALA A 627 39.47 -26.51 -2.33
C ALA A 627 40.16 -25.13 -2.40
N LYS A 628 40.46 -24.65 -3.61
CA LYS A 628 40.95 -23.29 -3.88
C LYS A 628 39.79 -22.50 -4.48
N VAL A 629 39.22 -21.56 -3.72
CA VAL A 629 38.00 -20.79 -4.10
C VAL A 629 38.37 -19.32 -4.27
N GLU A 630 37.98 -18.71 -5.37
CA GLU A 630 38.25 -17.29 -5.63
C GLU A 630 37.52 -16.41 -4.57
N LEU A 631 38.27 -15.41 -4.02
CA LEU A 631 37.67 -14.45 -3.09
C LEU A 631 36.51 -13.69 -3.71
N SER A 632 36.52 -13.45 -5.01
CA SER A 632 35.40 -12.84 -5.78
C SER A 632 34.11 -13.58 -5.60
N ALA A 633 34.12 -14.90 -5.33
CA ALA A 633 32.92 -15.71 -5.08
C ALA A 633 32.14 -15.32 -3.79
N TYR A 634 32.78 -14.61 -2.89
CA TYR A 634 32.20 -14.10 -1.64
C TYR A 634 31.73 -12.64 -1.77
N ARG A 635 31.98 -11.97 -2.90
CA ARG A 635 31.46 -10.63 -3.16
C ARG A 635 29.97 -10.67 -3.40
N THR A 636 29.22 -9.78 -2.74
CA THR A 636 27.77 -9.67 -2.88
C THR A 636 27.40 -8.28 -3.37
N THR A 637 26.41 -8.18 -4.24
CA THR A 637 25.83 -6.90 -4.72
C THR A 637 24.84 -6.28 -3.72
N SER A 638 24.37 -7.06 -2.74
CA SER A 638 23.47 -6.62 -1.66
C SER A 638 24.18 -6.79 -0.31
N ASN A 639 23.78 -6.00 0.69
CA ASN A 639 24.29 -6.07 2.07
C ASN A 639 23.87 -7.36 2.79
N ARG A 640 24.12 -8.52 2.20
CA ARG A 640 23.90 -9.80 2.85
C ARG A 640 24.99 -10.03 3.90
N ARG A 641 24.61 -10.02 5.17
CA ARG A 641 25.52 -10.24 6.29
C ARG A 641 25.91 -11.72 6.47
N LYS A 642 25.08 -12.67 6.06
CA LYS A 642 25.29 -14.13 6.21
C LYS A 642 25.22 -14.82 4.85
N LEU A 643 26.25 -15.62 4.51
CA LEU A 643 26.27 -16.50 3.33
C LEU A 643 26.42 -17.94 3.78
N THR A 644 25.48 -18.79 3.38
CA THR A 644 25.53 -20.23 3.60
C THR A 644 26.34 -20.93 2.51
N GLY A 645 26.86 -22.12 2.79
CA GLY A 645 27.67 -22.87 1.84
C GLY A 645 28.98 -22.14 1.48
N ALA A 646 29.67 -21.60 2.49
CA ALA A 646 30.91 -20.88 2.31
C ALA A 646 32.08 -21.81 1.87
N TYR A 647 32.01 -23.08 2.24
CA TYR A 647 32.87 -24.16 1.79
C TYR A 647 32.12 -25.50 1.89
N SER A 648 32.73 -26.62 1.49
CA SER A 648 32.08 -27.92 1.45
C SER A 648 31.84 -28.51 2.85
N ASP A 649 30.64 -29.07 3.06
CA ASP A 649 30.19 -29.78 4.27
C ASP A 649 30.50 -31.29 4.26
N LYS A 650 31.13 -31.80 3.19
CA LYS A 650 31.30 -33.27 2.97
C LYS A 650 32.41 -33.89 3.82
N SER A 651 33.27 -33.08 4.40
CA SER A 651 34.34 -33.53 5.30
C SER A 651 34.70 -32.40 6.27
N PRO A 652 35.06 -32.69 7.52
CA PRO A 652 35.47 -31.67 8.47
C PRO A 652 36.61 -30.78 7.91
N LEU A 653 36.49 -29.48 8.14
CA LEU A 653 37.54 -28.51 7.80
C LEU A 653 38.66 -28.64 8.84
N ARG A 654 39.92 -28.70 8.38
CA ARG A 654 41.11 -28.72 9.22
C ARG A 654 41.86 -27.39 9.19
N THR A 655 41.98 -26.78 8.01
CA THR A 655 42.67 -25.51 7.88
C THR A 655 42.00 -24.66 6.82
N ALA A 656 41.87 -23.37 7.10
CA ALA A 656 41.49 -22.34 6.14
C ALA A 656 42.66 -21.34 6.01
N LEU A 657 42.99 -20.95 4.78
CA LEU A 657 44.01 -19.97 4.47
C LEU A 657 43.51 -18.99 3.41
N CYS A 658 43.88 -17.72 3.54
CA CYS A 658 43.63 -16.72 2.50
C CYS A 658 44.97 -16.38 1.83
N LEU A 659 45.05 -16.53 0.52
CA LEU A 659 46.23 -16.24 -0.26
C LEU A 659 45.95 -15.19 -1.33
N ARG A 660 46.89 -14.26 -1.48
CA ARG A 660 46.85 -13.26 -2.56
C ARG A 660 47.60 -13.70 -3.81
N GLU A 661 48.65 -14.49 -3.63
CA GLU A 661 49.52 -15.03 -4.66
C GLU A 661 49.78 -16.51 -4.40
N ASP A 662 50.16 -17.25 -5.44
CA ASP A 662 50.52 -18.66 -5.29
C ASP A 662 51.79 -18.80 -4.49
N CYS A 663 51.79 -19.71 -3.52
CA CYS A 663 52.95 -20.00 -2.67
C CYS A 663 53.12 -21.52 -2.47
N GLU A 664 54.18 -21.92 -1.79
CA GLU A 664 54.35 -23.30 -1.34
C GLU A 664 53.69 -23.52 0.02
N LEU A 665 52.87 -24.57 0.12
CA LEU A 665 52.25 -24.98 1.36
C LEU A 665 52.81 -26.36 1.78
N ALA A 666 52.93 -26.55 3.08
CA ALA A 666 53.19 -27.84 3.72
C ALA A 666 51.85 -28.36 4.31
N VAL A 667 51.50 -29.59 3.99
CA VAL A 667 50.35 -30.31 4.50
C VAL A 667 50.80 -31.49 5.31
N TYR A 668 50.27 -31.58 6.53
CA TYR A 668 50.58 -32.62 7.49
C TYR A 668 49.45 -33.63 7.60
N SER A 669 49.81 -34.89 7.80
CA SER A 669 48.82 -35.91 8.14
C SER A 669 49.05 -36.41 9.56
N THR A 670 48.02 -37.05 10.13
CA THR A 670 48.11 -37.76 11.44
C THR A 670 49.07 -38.94 11.42
N GLU A 671 49.43 -39.51 10.24
CA GLU A 671 50.66 -40.25 10.04
C GLU A 671 51.76 -39.15 9.92
N PRO A 672 52.91 -39.27 10.61
CA PRO A 672 53.91 -38.18 10.56
C PRO A 672 54.57 -38.04 9.17
N ARG A 673 53.72 -37.65 8.20
CA ARG A 673 54.09 -37.36 6.83
C ARG A 673 53.81 -35.86 6.51
N VAL A 674 54.69 -35.33 5.72
CA VAL A 674 54.61 -33.98 5.21
C VAL A 674 54.59 -34.00 3.68
N LEU A 675 53.74 -33.19 3.09
CA LEU A 675 53.68 -32.94 1.67
C LEU A 675 53.87 -31.45 1.42
N VAL A 676 54.88 -31.05 0.69
CA VAL A 676 55.08 -29.66 0.25
C VAL A 676 54.72 -29.56 -1.23
N PHE A 677 53.92 -28.59 -1.60
CA PHE A 677 53.52 -28.36 -2.99
C PHE A 677 53.20 -26.89 -3.26
N SER A 678 53.32 -26.47 -4.52
CA SER A 678 52.89 -25.15 -4.94
C SER A 678 51.38 -25.08 -5.13
N THR A 679 50.72 -24.05 -4.58
CA THR A 679 49.28 -23.82 -4.73
C THR A 679 48.85 -23.57 -6.18
N ALA A 680 49.77 -23.28 -7.08
CA ALA A 680 49.54 -23.22 -8.52
C ALA A 680 49.06 -24.55 -9.14
N LEU A 681 49.35 -25.69 -8.45
CA LEU A 681 48.85 -27.02 -8.85
C LEU A 681 47.37 -27.22 -8.56
N LEU A 682 46.76 -26.33 -7.77
CA LEU A 682 45.33 -26.36 -7.46
C LEU A 682 44.54 -25.42 -8.40
N GLY A 683 43.67 -25.98 -9.20
CA GLY A 683 42.75 -25.17 -10.04
C GLY A 683 41.74 -24.39 -9.18
N SER A 684 41.66 -23.07 -9.39
CA SER A 684 40.67 -22.21 -8.72
C SER A 684 39.26 -22.52 -9.17
N LYS A 685 38.30 -22.30 -8.27
CA LYS A 685 36.87 -22.48 -8.50
C LYS A 685 36.09 -21.22 -8.06
N THR A 686 35.05 -20.89 -8.79
CA THR A 686 34.10 -19.84 -8.42
C THR A 686 32.97 -20.36 -7.54
N THR A 687 32.76 -21.69 -7.50
CA THR A 687 31.74 -22.34 -6.66
C THR A 687 32.27 -22.54 -5.24
N ARG A 688 31.66 -21.87 -4.25
CA ARG A 688 32.09 -21.88 -2.84
C ARG A 688 32.07 -23.28 -2.21
N ALA A 689 30.96 -24.01 -2.34
CA ALA A 689 30.73 -25.34 -1.73
C ALA A 689 31.41 -26.50 -2.48
N THR A 690 32.47 -26.22 -3.26
CA THR A 690 33.23 -27.24 -3.97
C THR A 690 33.98 -28.18 -2.99
N GLN A 691 33.95 -29.49 -3.26
CA GLN A 691 34.69 -30.49 -2.48
C GLN A 691 36.19 -30.43 -2.69
N GLY A 692 36.65 -29.64 -3.67
CA GLY A 692 38.06 -29.55 -4.03
C GLY A 692 38.61 -30.80 -4.72
N VAL A 693 39.92 -30.89 -4.77
CA VAL A 693 40.70 -31.99 -5.38
C VAL A 693 41.47 -32.72 -4.32
N ALA A 694 41.79 -34.00 -4.56
CA ALA A 694 42.68 -34.77 -3.67
C ALA A 694 44.09 -34.16 -3.73
N VAL A 695 44.65 -33.85 -2.56
CA VAL A 695 45.98 -33.31 -2.39
C VAL A 695 46.87 -34.37 -1.74
N LEU A 696 46.40 -34.93 -0.62
CA LEU A 696 47.11 -35.93 0.15
C LEU A 696 46.45 -37.30 0.01
N THR A 697 47.22 -38.30 -0.44
CA THR A 697 46.75 -39.68 -0.49
C THR A 697 46.91 -40.31 0.89
N LEU A 698 45.79 -40.54 1.57
CA LEU A 698 45.73 -41.03 2.95
C LEU A 698 45.57 -42.54 3.00
N LYS A 699 46.22 -43.23 3.96
CA LYS A 699 45.95 -44.61 4.30
C LYS A 699 44.69 -44.69 5.21
N LYS A 700 44.02 -45.87 5.24
CA LYS A 700 42.71 -46.08 5.87
C LYS A 700 42.51 -45.59 7.31
N LYS A 701 43.55 -45.31 8.09
CA LYS A 701 43.48 -44.90 9.50
C LYS A 701 43.92 -43.47 9.76
N PHE A 702 44.37 -42.77 8.73
CA PHE A 702 45.00 -41.46 8.86
C PHE A 702 44.20 -40.40 8.14
N THR A 703 44.26 -39.19 8.66
CA THR A 703 43.57 -38.01 8.14
C THR A 703 44.57 -36.88 7.84
N LEU A 704 44.14 -35.91 7.06
CA LEU A 704 44.85 -34.62 6.99
C LEU A 704 44.69 -33.92 8.34
N ASP A 705 45.77 -33.46 8.89
CA ASP A 705 45.83 -32.79 10.20
C ASP A 705 45.74 -31.26 10.04
N TYR A 706 46.76 -30.65 9.45
CA TYR A 706 46.76 -29.22 9.17
C TYR A 706 47.58 -28.86 7.93
N ALA A 707 47.46 -27.60 7.48
CA ALA A 707 48.24 -27.03 6.42
C ALA A 707 48.76 -25.65 6.82
N CYS A 708 49.99 -25.32 6.43
CA CYS A 708 50.62 -24.02 6.71
C CYS A 708 51.52 -23.60 5.53
N PRO A 709 51.91 -22.31 5.44
CA PRO A 709 52.94 -21.89 4.51
C PRO A 709 54.24 -22.67 4.74
N ALA A 710 54.90 -23.09 3.66
CA ALA A 710 56.10 -23.91 3.78
C ALA A 710 57.25 -23.20 4.55
N GLU A 711 57.29 -21.87 4.46
CA GLU A 711 58.23 -21.03 5.20
C GLU A 711 58.02 -21.04 6.72
N ALA A 712 56.80 -21.33 7.17
CA ALA A 712 56.43 -21.37 8.59
C ALA A 712 56.74 -22.73 9.24
N THR A 713 57.24 -23.72 8.49
CA THR A 713 57.39 -25.10 8.99
C THR A 713 58.65 -25.33 9.84
N GLY A 714 59.65 -24.47 9.75
CA GLY A 714 60.97 -24.73 10.37
C GLY A 714 61.78 -25.91 9.77
N ILE A 715 61.23 -26.57 8.74
CA ILE A 715 61.89 -27.72 8.09
C ILE A 715 63.15 -27.27 7.32
N ALA A 716 64.31 -27.76 7.68
CA ALA A 716 65.58 -27.37 7.08
C ALA A 716 65.68 -27.77 5.59
N ASN A 717 65.09 -28.91 5.18
CA ASN A 717 65.21 -29.41 3.81
C ASN A 717 63.80 -29.64 3.20
N LEU A 718 63.10 -28.58 2.86
CA LEU A 718 61.76 -28.62 2.22
C LEU A 718 61.79 -29.38 0.87
N ALA A 719 62.95 -29.40 0.15
CA ALA A 719 63.00 -30.05 -1.16
C ALA A 719 62.71 -31.57 -1.09
N ARG A 720 62.95 -32.21 0.05
CA ARG A 720 62.68 -33.64 0.27
C ARG A 720 61.22 -33.96 0.29
N TYR A 721 60.35 -33.02 0.69
CA TYR A 721 58.91 -33.17 0.88
C TYR A 721 58.09 -32.61 -0.29
N ARG A 722 58.76 -32.01 -1.30
CA ARG A 722 58.07 -31.40 -2.45
C ARG A 722 57.50 -32.44 -3.40
N ALA A 723 56.25 -32.24 -3.79
CA ALA A 723 55.60 -32.95 -4.87
C ALA A 723 55.46 -32.10 -6.12
N ARG A 724 55.66 -32.69 -7.29
CA ARG A 724 55.51 -32.05 -8.61
C ARG A 724 54.10 -32.21 -9.19
N SER A 725 53.34 -33.10 -8.64
CA SER A 725 51.93 -33.40 -9.05
C SER A 725 51.09 -33.82 -7.86
N LEU A 726 49.82 -33.57 -7.94
CA LEU A 726 48.82 -33.95 -6.92
C LEU A 726 47.84 -34.95 -7.53
N PRO A 727 47.30 -35.92 -6.73
CA PRO A 727 47.58 -36.18 -5.30
C PRO A 727 48.94 -36.88 -5.08
N ALA A 728 49.49 -36.69 -3.89
CA ALA A 728 50.75 -37.36 -3.47
C ALA A 728 50.64 -37.93 -2.06
N VAL A 729 51.45 -38.95 -1.73
CA VAL A 729 51.42 -39.61 -0.42
C VAL A 729 52.14 -38.84 0.68
N GLY A 730 53.00 -37.89 0.29
CA GLY A 730 53.92 -37.19 1.19
C GLY A 730 55.04 -38.10 1.71
N ALA A 731 56.13 -37.53 2.25
CA ALA A 731 57.26 -38.22 2.82
C ALA A 731 57.15 -38.23 4.36
N LEU A 732 57.67 -39.30 4.99
CA LEU A 732 57.78 -39.38 6.45
C LEU A 732 58.68 -38.23 6.94
N LEU A 733 58.23 -37.49 7.94
CA LEU A 733 59.01 -36.44 8.58
C LEU A 733 60.18 -37.11 9.31
N LYS A 734 61.39 -36.69 8.99
CA LYS A 734 62.63 -37.19 9.63
C LYS A 734 62.84 -36.44 10.93
N ALA A 735 63.40 -37.09 11.91
CA ALA A 735 63.73 -36.51 13.21
C ALA A 735 64.68 -35.28 13.08
N GLU A 736 65.59 -35.29 12.08
CA GLU A 736 66.53 -34.19 11.78
C GLU A 736 65.85 -32.94 11.21
N ASP A 737 64.63 -33.09 10.69
CA ASP A 737 63.79 -32.06 10.10
C ASP A 737 62.60 -31.65 11.02
N SER A 738 62.41 -32.28 12.20
CA SER A 738 61.43 -31.96 13.21
C SER A 738 62.00 -31.00 14.24
N ASP A 739 61.52 -29.76 14.27
CA ASP A 739 61.92 -28.80 15.30
C ASP A 739 61.05 -29.04 16.55
N GLU A 740 61.62 -29.39 17.71
CA GLU A 740 60.90 -29.60 18.98
C GLU A 740 60.08 -28.38 19.45
N LYS A 741 60.39 -27.20 18.88
CA LYS A 741 59.64 -25.98 19.14
C LYS A 741 58.21 -25.95 18.56
N GLN A 742 57.87 -26.86 17.65
CA GLN A 742 56.53 -26.90 17.05
C GLN A 742 55.48 -27.61 17.91
N ILE A 743 55.90 -28.40 18.90
CA ILE A 743 54.97 -29.10 19.81
C ILE A 743 54.35 -28.15 20.85
N SER A 744 54.99 -27.01 21.12
CA SER A 744 54.53 -26.03 22.13
C SER A 744 53.49 -25.02 21.58
N LEU A 745 53.09 -25.10 20.30
CA LEU A 745 52.03 -24.27 19.71
C LEU A 745 50.67 -24.97 19.61
N MET A 746 50.60 -26.23 20.07
CA MET A 746 49.38 -27.04 20.08
C MET A 746 48.90 -27.43 21.47
N ASP A 747 49.53 -26.99 22.55
CA ASP A 747 49.01 -27.07 23.94
C ASP A 747 48.15 -25.88 24.31
#